data_88d170fddc4415081932f1694588f1c5
#
_entry.id   88d170fddc4415081932f1694588f1c5
#
_cell.length_a   1.000
_cell.length_b   1.000
_cell.length_c   1.000
_cell.angle_alpha   90.00
_cell.angle_beta   90.00
_cell.angle_gamma   90.00
#
_symmetry.space_group_name_H-M   'P 1'
#
loop_
_entity.id
_entity.type
_entity.pdbx_description
1 polymer ?
#
loop_
_entity_poly.entity_id
_entity_poly.type
_entity_poly.pdbx_seq_one_letter_code
_entity_poly.pdbx_strand_id
1 'polypeptide(L)'
;MAENIVFQILRSHLMEGELTPGAPIAIRVDQTLGHDLTGIMAGQTFLAVGADRVQTEASVFYCDHNTLCVSGENADDHLFLKTAAARFGVYFSKPGNGICHFLHCQRFARPGKVMLGADSHTPTSGALGMLAIGSGGLTVAEAALGQGFRMNVPKVMGVKLAGRLHPGVTAKDIALELLRQVSVKGGIGYIVEYCGDGVKELSISERQTIANMSIEIGATTGIFPSDERTREFLKAQRRESDYVPLQPEEGATYDKVVEIDLDRLEPLVAEPSMPDKVCTARKAEGVKPGSVFIGSCTNASYSDIARAACILKGHKVHKDIDCTVAPGSRQVLAQLIKDGVLADLVESGCRILECACGPCIGVGQVPPHNGISVRTSNRNFPGRCGSNDAYVYLASPETAAATAVTGHITDPRDLMDVSVLAKIQEPEAYIIDDSSLIAPEETADRHAVEVIKGPNISELPMRGPVRETIDAGIVLKLGDNITTDDIIPAGASILKYISNIPEFAKYTFCYTDPDFVDRARRMGHSIIVGGENYGQGSSREHAAMLPMCLGVEAVIAKSYARIHKENLFNYGILPLIFEDPADYEKLQQGDRLVLENVPEGIRAGRLTVTVPERGLTLTAVLEASDYDKNLLLEGGALNHLAKLQKR
;
A
#
# COMPACT_ATOMS: atom_id res chain seq x y z
N MET A 1 -20.42 -9.65 -24.58
CA MET A 1 -20.80 -8.40 -23.88
C MET A 1 -19.63 -7.46 -24.02
N ALA A 2 -19.89 -6.17 -24.18
CA ALA A 2 -18.83 -5.17 -24.23
C ALA A 2 -18.07 -5.14 -22.89
N GLU A 3 -16.73 -5.18 -22.96
CA GLU A 3 -15.88 -5.33 -21.79
C GLU A 3 -15.29 -3.99 -21.34
N ASN A 4 -15.25 -3.79 -20.03
CA ASN A 4 -14.47 -2.74 -19.42
C ASN A 4 -12.97 -3.13 -19.42
N ILE A 5 -12.09 -2.19 -19.12
CA ILE A 5 -10.62 -2.37 -19.14
C ILE A 5 -10.19 -3.50 -18.20
N VAL A 6 -10.81 -3.55 -17.01
CA VAL A 6 -10.48 -4.57 -16.00
C VAL A 6 -10.67 -5.98 -16.55
N PHE A 7 -11.83 -6.26 -17.18
CA PHE A 7 -12.13 -7.60 -17.73
C PHE A 7 -11.27 -7.91 -18.95
N GLN A 8 -10.93 -6.93 -19.80
CA GLN A 8 -9.99 -7.14 -20.91
C GLN A 8 -8.62 -7.62 -20.40
N ILE A 9 -8.09 -6.97 -19.32
CA ILE A 9 -6.80 -7.37 -18.73
C ILE A 9 -6.91 -8.73 -18.05
N LEU A 10 -7.93 -8.96 -17.22
CA LEU A 10 -8.13 -10.25 -16.55
C LEU A 10 -8.20 -11.39 -17.55
N ARG A 11 -8.93 -11.22 -18.67
CA ARG A 11 -9.06 -12.24 -19.72
C ARG A 11 -7.72 -12.58 -20.37
N SER A 12 -6.91 -11.58 -20.66
CA SER A 12 -5.61 -11.78 -21.32
C SER A 12 -4.56 -12.41 -20.38
N HIS A 13 -4.80 -12.41 -19.06
CA HIS A 13 -3.89 -12.95 -18.05
C HIS A 13 -4.44 -14.16 -17.31
N LEU A 14 -5.65 -14.64 -17.66
CA LEU A 14 -6.29 -15.77 -16.98
C LEU A 14 -5.47 -17.05 -17.17
N MET A 15 -5.10 -17.70 -16.06
CA MET A 15 -4.40 -18.98 -16.01
C MET A 15 -5.33 -20.11 -15.58
N GLU A 16 -6.19 -19.85 -14.58
CA GLU A 16 -7.11 -20.83 -14.00
C GLU A 16 -8.45 -20.16 -13.66
N GLY A 17 -9.53 -20.94 -13.71
CA GLY A 17 -10.89 -20.49 -13.36
C GLY A 17 -11.65 -19.87 -14.52
N GLU A 18 -12.78 -19.25 -14.21
CA GLU A 18 -13.67 -18.58 -15.17
C GLU A 18 -14.02 -17.18 -14.69
N LEU A 19 -14.11 -16.21 -15.62
CA LEU A 19 -14.42 -14.81 -15.30
C LEU A 19 -15.91 -14.62 -14.96
N THR A 20 -16.38 -15.36 -13.97
CA THR A 20 -17.72 -15.22 -13.39
C THR A 20 -17.62 -14.44 -12.08
N PRO A 21 -18.42 -13.36 -11.84
CA PRO A 21 -18.31 -12.54 -10.65
C PRO A 21 -18.27 -13.35 -9.34
N GLY A 22 -17.26 -13.13 -8.53
CA GLY A 22 -17.04 -13.82 -7.26
C GLY A 22 -16.38 -15.20 -7.35
N ALA A 23 -16.22 -15.78 -8.56
CA ALA A 23 -15.52 -17.06 -8.74
C ALA A 23 -14.00 -16.91 -8.51
N PRO A 24 -13.33 -17.93 -7.95
CA PRO A 24 -11.89 -17.93 -7.80
C PRO A 24 -11.18 -18.05 -9.14
N ILE A 25 -10.16 -17.24 -9.36
CA ILE A 25 -9.31 -17.26 -10.56
C ILE A 25 -7.83 -17.16 -10.16
N ALA A 26 -6.95 -17.61 -11.06
CA ALA A 26 -5.53 -17.28 -11.03
C ALA A 26 -5.16 -16.52 -12.30
N ILE A 27 -4.43 -15.42 -12.16
CA ILE A 27 -3.95 -14.59 -13.27
C ILE A 27 -2.44 -14.53 -13.30
N ARG A 28 -1.87 -14.45 -14.49
CA ARG A 28 -0.43 -14.23 -14.67
C ARG A 28 -0.04 -12.82 -14.23
N VAL A 29 1.11 -12.72 -13.58
CA VAL A 29 1.71 -11.45 -13.17
C VAL A 29 2.91 -11.15 -14.07
N ASP A 30 2.95 -9.96 -14.66
CA ASP A 30 4.04 -9.54 -15.55
C ASP A 30 5.16 -8.85 -14.78
N GLN A 31 4.85 -8.09 -13.74
CA GLN A 31 5.83 -7.30 -12.99
C GLN A 31 5.60 -7.40 -11.48
N THR A 32 6.71 -7.27 -10.72
CA THR A 32 6.63 -7.20 -9.26
C THR A 32 7.44 -6.04 -8.69
N LEU A 33 6.98 -5.53 -7.55
CA LEU A 33 7.59 -4.44 -6.81
C LEU A 33 7.78 -4.84 -5.35
N GLY A 34 8.98 -4.62 -4.81
CA GLY A 34 9.27 -4.67 -3.38
C GLY A 34 10.09 -3.45 -2.95
N HIS A 35 10.05 -3.10 -1.68
CA HIS A 35 10.85 -2.01 -1.13
C HIS A 35 11.54 -2.41 0.17
N ASP A 36 12.36 -1.54 0.74
CA ASP A 36 13.24 -1.81 1.87
C ASP A 36 12.55 -2.05 3.23
N LEU A 37 11.21 -2.10 3.27
CA LEU A 37 10.47 -2.64 4.43
C LEU A 37 9.84 -4.01 4.15
N THR A 38 9.43 -4.28 2.92
CA THR A 38 8.64 -5.48 2.58
C THR A 38 9.29 -6.37 1.51
N GLY A 39 10.14 -5.80 0.66
CA GLY A 39 10.88 -6.54 -0.37
C GLY A 39 11.95 -7.47 0.20
N ILE A 40 12.42 -7.20 1.44
CA ILE A 40 13.34 -8.09 2.17
C ILE A 40 12.71 -9.47 2.34
N MET A 41 11.42 -9.51 2.68
CA MET A 41 10.65 -10.75 2.78
C MET A 41 10.66 -11.54 1.47
N ALA A 42 10.51 -10.89 0.33
CA ALA A 42 10.60 -11.57 -0.96
C ALA A 42 12.01 -12.17 -1.20
N GLY A 43 13.06 -11.42 -0.90
CA GLY A 43 14.43 -11.92 -0.98
C GLY A 43 14.72 -13.09 -0.03
N GLN A 44 14.24 -13.01 1.22
CA GLN A 44 14.33 -14.11 2.19
C GLN A 44 13.53 -15.33 1.73
N THR A 45 12.34 -15.12 1.11
CA THR A 45 11.54 -16.21 0.52
C THR A 45 12.31 -16.91 -0.59
N PHE A 46 12.92 -16.16 -1.54
CA PHE A 46 13.72 -16.75 -2.62
C PHE A 46 14.84 -17.65 -2.07
N LEU A 47 15.51 -17.20 -1.00
CA LEU A 47 16.56 -18.01 -0.35
C LEU A 47 15.97 -19.26 0.33
N ALA A 48 14.88 -19.10 1.08
CA ALA A 48 14.28 -20.18 1.86
C ALA A 48 13.75 -21.32 0.99
N VAL A 49 13.19 -20.99 -0.19
CA VAL A 49 12.65 -21.99 -1.14
C VAL A 49 13.71 -22.51 -2.13
N GLY A 50 14.92 -21.96 -2.12
CA GLY A 50 15.99 -22.33 -3.03
C GLY A 50 15.74 -21.91 -4.48
N ALA A 51 15.14 -20.73 -4.69
CA ALA A 51 14.80 -20.22 -6.02
C ALA A 51 16.04 -20.02 -6.90
N ASP A 52 15.90 -20.27 -8.19
CA ASP A 52 16.94 -19.99 -9.18
C ASP A 52 16.93 -18.51 -9.59
N ARG A 53 15.81 -18.02 -10.14
CA ARG A 53 15.62 -16.64 -10.59
C ARG A 53 14.15 -16.28 -10.65
N VAL A 54 13.85 -14.97 -10.72
CA VAL A 54 12.52 -14.49 -11.01
C VAL A 54 12.11 -14.79 -12.45
N GLN A 55 10.81 -14.95 -12.69
CA GLN A 55 10.22 -15.37 -13.98
C GLN A 55 9.34 -14.27 -14.62
N THR A 56 9.16 -13.15 -13.95
CA THR A 56 8.41 -12.00 -14.43
C THR A 56 9.21 -11.18 -15.46
N GLU A 57 8.52 -10.35 -16.27
CA GLU A 57 9.18 -9.43 -17.23
C GLU A 57 10.10 -8.43 -16.49
N ALA A 58 9.67 -7.95 -15.32
CA ALA A 58 10.45 -7.11 -14.44
C ALA A 58 10.04 -7.32 -12.98
N SER A 59 11.02 -7.61 -12.14
CA SER A 59 10.92 -7.52 -10.69
C SER A 59 11.88 -6.44 -10.20
N VAL A 60 11.42 -5.58 -9.28
CA VAL A 60 12.24 -4.43 -8.85
C VAL A 60 12.23 -4.29 -7.34
N PHE A 61 13.41 -4.15 -6.73
CA PHE A 61 13.58 -3.78 -5.33
C PHE A 61 13.99 -2.31 -5.21
N TYR A 62 13.29 -1.56 -4.37
CA TYR A 62 13.50 -0.13 -4.14
C TYR A 62 13.96 0.14 -2.71
N CYS A 63 14.89 1.09 -2.54
CA CYS A 63 15.23 1.64 -1.22
C CYS A 63 14.66 3.05 -1.12
N ASP A 64 13.44 3.18 -0.59
CA ASP A 64 12.70 4.44 -0.56
C ASP A 64 11.99 4.75 0.76
N HIS A 65 11.76 3.77 1.62
CA HIS A 65 11.13 3.97 2.93
C HIS A 65 12.15 4.32 4.02
N ASN A 66 13.29 3.62 4.05
CA ASN A 66 14.39 3.85 4.98
C ASN A 66 15.61 4.52 4.31
N THR A 67 15.41 5.37 3.32
CA THR A 67 16.49 6.13 2.67
C THR A 67 17.31 6.91 3.69
N LEU A 68 16.65 7.55 4.66
CA LEU A 68 17.29 8.12 5.84
C LEU A 68 17.49 7.00 6.88
N CYS A 69 18.62 6.32 6.79
CA CYS A 69 18.98 5.27 7.74
C CYS A 69 19.15 5.85 9.15
N VAL A 70 18.45 5.26 10.13
CA VAL A 70 18.57 5.64 11.54
C VAL A 70 19.54 4.74 12.30
N SER A 71 19.96 3.63 11.68
CA SER A 71 20.85 2.64 12.29
C SER A 71 21.54 1.76 11.23
N GLY A 72 22.53 0.93 11.65
CA GLY A 72 23.24 0.00 10.79
C GLY A 72 22.32 -1.07 10.19
N GLU A 73 21.26 -1.47 10.89
CA GLU A 73 20.29 -2.46 10.43
C GLU A 73 19.60 -2.04 9.11
N ASN A 74 19.28 -0.74 8.96
CA ASN A 74 18.72 -0.26 7.68
C ASN A 74 19.73 -0.37 6.53
N ALA A 75 21.01 -0.13 6.81
CA ALA A 75 22.06 -0.28 5.81
C ALA A 75 22.29 -1.75 5.44
N ASP A 76 22.17 -2.68 6.39
CA ASP A 76 22.21 -4.12 6.17
C ASP A 76 21.04 -4.58 5.29
N ASP A 77 19.83 -4.05 5.52
CA ASP A 77 18.65 -4.31 4.69
C ASP A 77 18.89 -3.88 3.24
N HIS A 78 19.46 -2.70 3.02
CA HIS A 78 19.81 -2.21 1.67
C HIS A 78 20.87 -3.09 1.00
N LEU A 79 21.89 -3.53 1.73
CA LEU A 79 22.94 -4.42 1.21
C LEU A 79 22.37 -5.80 0.86
N PHE A 80 21.50 -6.34 1.71
CA PHE A 80 20.79 -7.59 1.44
C PHE A 80 19.97 -7.50 0.16
N LEU A 81 19.10 -6.46 0.02
CA LEU A 81 18.30 -6.28 -1.18
C LEU A 81 19.14 -6.14 -2.44
N LYS A 82 20.24 -5.40 -2.38
CA LYS A 82 21.16 -5.23 -3.51
C LYS A 82 21.76 -6.58 -3.95
N THR A 83 22.23 -7.37 -3.00
CA THR A 83 22.88 -8.66 -3.30
C THR A 83 21.87 -9.74 -3.68
N ALA A 84 20.69 -9.76 -3.06
CA ALA A 84 19.57 -10.61 -3.46
C ALA A 84 19.08 -10.25 -4.87
N ALA A 85 18.98 -8.96 -5.21
CA ALA A 85 18.60 -8.53 -6.55
C ALA A 85 19.57 -9.07 -7.62
N ALA A 86 20.86 -8.94 -7.39
CA ALA A 86 21.90 -9.47 -8.27
C ALA A 86 21.81 -11.00 -8.40
N ARG A 87 21.59 -11.72 -7.28
CA ARG A 87 21.48 -13.18 -7.24
C ARG A 87 20.26 -13.72 -7.99
N PHE A 88 19.12 -13.08 -7.84
CA PHE A 88 17.84 -13.59 -8.37
C PHE A 88 17.37 -12.94 -9.67
N GLY A 89 18.13 -11.98 -10.23
CA GLY A 89 17.79 -11.33 -11.49
C GLY A 89 16.72 -10.24 -11.35
N VAL A 90 16.74 -9.53 -10.23
CA VAL A 90 15.84 -8.42 -9.90
C VAL A 90 16.55 -7.09 -10.16
N TYR A 91 15.84 -6.07 -10.63
CA TYR A 91 16.36 -4.69 -10.67
C TYR A 91 16.51 -4.14 -9.26
N PHE A 92 17.52 -3.31 -9.02
CA PHE A 92 17.74 -2.67 -7.73
C PHE A 92 17.82 -1.16 -7.87
N SER A 93 16.93 -0.43 -7.20
CA SER A 93 16.94 1.02 -7.11
C SER A 93 17.60 1.47 -5.81
N LYS A 94 18.71 2.22 -5.93
CA LYS A 94 19.50 2.72 -4.80
C LYS A 94 18.71 3.72 -3.96
N PRO A 95 19.06 3.88 -2.65
CA PRO A 95 18.56 4.97 -1.82
C PRO A 95 18.76 6.33 -2.50
N GLY A 96 17.78 7.24 -2.34
CA GLY A 96 17.81 8.58 -2.92
C GLY A 96 17.43 8.67 -4.40
N ASN A 97 17.13 7.55 -5.07
CA ASN A 97 16.63 7.58 -6.44
C ASN A 97 15.18 8.08 -6.51
N GLY A 98 14.35 7.73 -5.53
CA GLY A 98 12.97 8.22 -5.43
C GLY A 98 12.00 7.18 -4.89
N ILE A 99 10.76 7.60 -4.78
CA ILE A 99 9.63 6.79 -4.32
C ILE A 99 9.34 5.69 -5.36
N CYS A 100 9.22 4.44 -4.90
CA CYS A 100 9.04 3.25 -5.74
C CYS A 100 7.92 3.42 -6.79
N HIS A 101 6.78 3.99 -6.41
CA HIS A 101 5.63 4.17 -7.30
C HIS A 101 5.91 5.17 -8.43
N PHE A 102 6.61 6.27 -8.14
CA PHE A 102 7.04 7.21 -9.18
C PHE A 102 8.04 6.56 -10.13
N LEU A 103 9.06 5.91 -9.57
CA LEU A 103 10.10 5.24 -10.36
C LEU A 103 9.51 4.12 -11.21
N HIS A 104 8.58 3.33 -10.67
CA HIS A 104 7.95 2.26 -11.41
C HIS A 104 7.14 2.80 -12.61
N CYS A 105 6.35 3.85 -12.42
CA CYS A 105 5.64 4.53 -13.50
C CYS A 105 6.61 5.12 -14.55
N GLN A 106 7.72 5.71 -14.10
CA GLN A 106 8.71 6.32 -14.98
C GLN A 106 9.47 5.29 -15.82
N ARG A 107 9.73 4.06 -15.30
CA ARG A 107 10.66 3.11 -15.93
C ARG A 107 10.08 1.76 -16.34
N PHE A 108 9.02 1.29 -15.70
CA PHE A 108 8.56 -0.10 -15.88
C PHE A 108 7.09 -0.25 -16.24
N ALA A 109 6.19 0.53 -15.62
CA ALA A 109 4.75 0.37 -15.80
C ALA A 109 4.34 0.49 -17.28
N ARG A 110 3.47 -0.43 -17.73
CA ARG A 110 2.99 -0.54 -19.12
C ARG A 110 1.49 -0.75 -19.15
N PRO A 111 0.76 -0.13 -20.10
CA PRO A 111 -0.66 -0.38 -20.29
C PRO A 111 -0.97 -1.87 -20.53
N GLY A 112 -2.08 -2.35 -19.97
CA GLY A 112 -2.57 -3.70 -20.18
C GLY A 112 -1.81 -4.81 -19.44
N LYS A 113 -0.77 -4.48 -18.68
CA LYS A 113 0.01 -5.44 -17.87
C LYS A 113 -0.54 -5.57 -16.46
N VAL A 114 -0.17 -6.67 -15.78
CA VAL A 114 -0.49 -6.95 -14.38
C VAL A 114 0.75 -6.83 -13.51
N MET A 115 0.64 -6.10 -12.38
CA MET A 115 1.70 -5.96 -11.40
C MET A 115 1.21 -6.30 -10.00
N LEU A 116 2.02 -7.01 -9.23
CA LEU A 116 1.89 -7.12 -7.78
C LEU A 116 3.00 -6.33 -7.08
N GLY A 117 2.63 -5.54 -6.10
CA GLY A 117 3.59 -4.81 -5.29
C GLY A 117 3.43 -5.08 -3.79
N ALA A 118 4.55 -5.23 -3.11
CA ALA A 118 4.58 -5.38 -1.65
C ALA A 118 4.38 -4.03 -0.93
N ASP A 119 3.56 -3.17 -1.53
CA ASP A 119 3.12 -1.89 -0.97
C ASP A 119 1.65 -1.64 -1.30
N SER A 120 0.91 -1.05 -0.35
CA SER A 120 -0.53 -0.78 -0.51
C SER A 120 -0.84 0.26 -1.59
N HIS A 121 0.10 1.15 -1.96
CA HIS A 121 -0.11 2.18 -2.99
C HIS A 121 0.40 1.76 -4.39
N THR A 122 0.66 0.48 -4.60
CA THR A 122 0.91 -0.12 -5.92
C THR A 122 -0.12 0.32 -6.99
N PRO A 123 -1.42 0.54 -6.66
CA PRO A 123 -2.40 1.10 -7.59
C PRO A 123 -2.02 2.38 -8.33
N THR A 124 -1.01 3.13 -7.85
CA THR A 124 -0.47 4.31 -8.55
C THR A 124 -0.15 4.04 -10.03
N SER A 125 0.33 2.84 -10.36
CA SER A 125 0.63 2.44 -11.75
C SER A 125 -0.62 2.23 -12.62
N GLY A 126 -1.81 2.16 -12.01
CA GLY A 126 -3.08 2.14 -12.72
C GLY A 126 -3.36 3.43 -13.51
N ALA A 127 -2.66 4.53 -13.20
CA ALA A 127 -2.67 5.76 -13.97
C ALA A 127 -2.27 5.57 -15.45
N LEU A 128 -1.45 4.56 -15.74
CA LEU A 128 -0.97 4.22 -17.07
C LEU A 128 -1.79 3.09 -17.75
N GLY A 129 -2.88 2.65 -17.14
CA GLY A 129 -3.66 1.50 -17.66
C GLY A 129 -3.05 0.14 -17.29
N MET A 130 -2.31 0.06 -16.20
CA MET A 130 -1.76 -1.18 -15.64
C MET A 130 -2.66 -1.70 -14.51
N LEU A 131 -2.98 -2.98 -14.50
CA LEU A 131 -3.69 -3.60 -13.37
C LEU A 131 -2.69 -3.87 -12.25
N ALA A 132 -2.52 -2.88 -11.38
CA ALA A 132 -1.51 -2.86 -10.34
C ALA A 132 -2.15 -3.06 -8.95
N ILE A 133 -1.79 -4.13 -8.24
CA ILE A 133 -2.44 -4.56 -7.01
C ILE A 133 -1.40 -4.66 -5.87
N GLY A 134 -1.74 -4.07 -4.71
CA GLY A 134 -0.95 -4.22 -3.49
C GLY A 134 -1.22 -5.57 -2.81
N SER A 135 -0.16 -6.29 -2.41
CA SER A 135 -0.23 -7.59 -1.74
C SER A 135 0.86 -7.74 -0.69
N GLY A 136 0.92 -8.87 0.01
CA GLY A 136 2.02 -9.21 0.93
C GLY A 136 3.31 -9.59 0.19
N GLY A 137 4.46 -9.45 0.85
CA GLY A 137 5.77 -9.72 0.25
C GLY A 137 5.94 -11.18 -0.16
N LEU A 138 5.35 -12.12 0.57
CA LEU A 138 5.37 -13.54 0.22
C LEU A 138 4.57 -13.80 -1.06
N THR A 139 3.35 -13.24 -1.19
CA THR A 139 2.55 -13.37 -2.42
C THR A 139 3.25 -12.71 -3.61
N VAL A 140 3.94 -11.58 -3.39
CA VAL A 140 4.77 -10.94 -4.42
C VAL A 140 5.95 -11.86 -4.81
N ALA A 141 6.56 -12.56 -3.85
CA ALA A 141 7.61 -13.53 -4.13
C ALA A 141 7.08 -14.74 -4.95
N GLU A 142 5.89 -15.26 -4.60
CA GLU A 142 5.22 -16.32 -5.37
C GLU A 142 5.01 -15.90 -6.83
N ALA A 143 4.46 -14.70 -7.03
CA ALA A 143 4.25 -14.13 -8.37
C ALA A 143 5.57 -13.94 -9.13
N ALA A 144 6.62 -13.44 -8.46
CA ALA A 144 7.95 -13.28 -9.05
C ALA A 144 8.56 -14.64 -9.49
N LEU A 145 8.20 -15.73 -8.80
CA LEU A 145 8.61 -17.11 -9.14
C LEU A 145 7.66 -17.78 -10.15
N GLY A 146 6.78 -17.02 -10.81
CA GLY A 146 5.92 -17.51 -11.88
C GLY A 146 4.63 -18.17 -11.40
N GLN A 147 4.32 -18.13 -10.12
CA GLN A 147 3.01 -18.57 -9.63
C GLN A 147 1.94 -17.55 -9.99
N GLY A 148 0.76 -18.02 -10.38
CA GLY A 148 -0.36 -17.13 -10.66
C GLY A 148 -0.87 -16.44 -9.40
N PHE A 149 -1.23 -15.15 -9.52
CA PHE A 149 -1.92 -14.45 -8.44
C PHE A 149 -3.38 -14.92 -8.36
N ARG A 150 -3.76 -15.41 -7.18
CA ARG A 150 -5.10 -15.94 -6.92
C ARG A 150 -5.98 -14.87 -6.29
N MET A 151 -7.18 -14.70 -6.85
CA MET A 151 -8.18 -13.76 -6.35
C MET A 151 -9.58 -14.21 -6.78
N ASN A 152 -10.60 -13.66 -6.16
CA ASN A 152 -11.95 -13.78 -6.68
C ASN A 152 -12.18 -12.75 -7.78
N VAL A 153 -12.93 -13.10 -8.82
CA VAL A 153 -13.32 -12.14 -9.87
C VAL A 153 -13.99 -10.94 -9.22
N PRO A 154 -13.39 -9.73 -9.32
CA PRO A 154 -13.89 -8.55 -8.64
C PRO A 154 -15.15 -8.00 -9.32
N LYS A 155 -15.91 -7.21 -8.58
CA LYS A 155 -16.85 -6.26 -9.15
C LYS A 155 -16.09 -5.04 -9.68
N VAL A 156 -16.66 -4.34 -10.66
CA VAL A 156 -16.05 -3.13 -11.22
C VAL A 156 -16.93 -1.92 -10.92
N MET A 157 -16.32 -0.91 -10.28
CA MET A 157 -16.95 0.39 -10.03
C MET A 157 -16.45 1.38 -11.08
N GLY A 158 -17.34 1.86 -11.94
CA GLY A 158 -17.05 2.97 -12.85
C GLY A 158 -17.13 4.31 -12.10
N VAL A 159 -16.02 5.05 -12.06
CA VAL A 159 -16.01 6.43 -11.57
C VAL A 159 -15.96 7.35 -12.77
N LYS A 160 -17.13 7.95 -13.07
CA LYS A 160 -17.33 8.82 -14.22
C LYS A 160 -16.98 10.26 -13.87
N LEU A 161 -15.93 10.79 -14.48
CA LEU A 161 -15.51 12.18 -14.37
C LEU A 161 -16.12 12.99 -15.50
N ALA A 162 -16.89 14.02 -15.19
CA ALA A 162 -17.52 14.91 -16.14
C ALA A 162 -17.00 16.34 -15.98
N GLY A 163 -16.86 17.09 -17.08
CA GLY A 163 -16.34 18.46 -17.05
C GLY A 163 -14.82 18.53 -16.92
N ARG A 164 -14.32 19.64 -16.36
CA ARG A 164 -12.87 19.90 -16.18
C ARG A 164 -12.59 20.57 -14.84
N LEU A 165 -11.39 20.39 -14.33
CA LEU A 165 -10.94 21.08 -13.13
C LEU A 165 -10.76 22.58 -13.39
N HIS A 166 -11.26 23.40 -12.47
CA HIS A 166 -10.97 24.83 -12.44
C HIS A 166 -9.62 25.11 -11.78
N PRO A 167 -8.93 26.21 -12.13
CA PRO A 167 -7.68 26.59 -11.46
C PRO A 167 -7.83 26.63 -9.93
N GLY A 168 -6.85 26.09 -9.21
CA GLY A 168 -6.87 25.97 -7.76
C GLY A 168 -7.59 24.73 -7.22
N VAL A 169 -8.23 23.93 -8.09
CA VAL A 169 -8.78 22.61 -7.80
C VAL A 169 -7.92 21.55 -8.47
N THR A 170 -7.70 20.43 -7.84
CA THR A 170 -6.68 19.45 -8.24
C THR A 170 -7.20 18.01 -8.27
N ALA A 171 -6.38 17.10 -8.78
CA ALA A 171 -6.65 15.66 -8.72
C ALA A 171 -6.81 15.13 -7.29
N LYS A 172 -6.17 15.77 -6.30
CA LYS A 172 -6.37 15.43 -4.89
C LYS A 172 -7.82 15.69 -4.45
N ASP A 173 -8.42 16.74 -4.93
CA ASP A 173 -9.80 17.07 -4.61
C ASP A 173 -10.79 16.07 -5.23
N ILE A 174 -10.47 15.49 -6.42
CA ILE A 174 -11.24 14.38 -7.00
C ILE A 174 -11.18 13.15 -6.08
N ALA A 175 -10.00 12.79 -5.60
CA ALA A 175 -9.82 11.64 -4.72
C ALA A 175 -10.54 11.84 -3.37
N LEU A 176 -10.47 13.04 -2.80
CA LEU A 176 -11.17 13.39 -1.57
C LEU A 176 -12.68 13.41 -1.77
N GLU A 177 -13.18 13.90 -2.91
CA GLU A 177 -14.61 13.87 -3.25
C GLU A 177 -15.12 12.43 -3.37
N LEU A 178 -14.35 11.54 -4.02
CA LEU A 178 -14.69 10.12 -4.08
C LEU A 178 -14.81 9.52 -2.67
N LEU A 179 -13.84 9.79 -1.79
CA LEU A 179 -13.86 9.36 -0.38
C LEU A 179 -15.10 9.91 0.35
N ARG A 180 -15.46 11.16 0.12
CA ARG A 180 -16.65 11.80 0.71
C ARG A 180 -17.94 11.11 0.28
N GLN A 181 -18.03 10.67 -1.00
CA GLN A 181 -19.23 10.02 -1.54
C GLN A 181 -19.38 8.56 -1.12
N VAL A 182 -18.27 7.79 -1.06
CA VAL A 182 -18.35 6.33 -0.88
C VAL A 182 -17.78 5.83 0.44
N SER A 183 -17.09 6.68 1.21
CA SER A 183 -16.35 6.38 2.43
C SER A 183 -15.19 5.39 2.26
N VAL A 184 -14.45 5.11 3.34
CA VAL A 184 -13.32 4.17 3.38
C VAL A 184 -13.71 2.70 3.13
N LYS A 185 -15.00 2.38 3.10
CA LYS A 185 -15.50 0.99 2.92
C LYS A 185 -16.25 0.80 1.58
N GLY A 186 -16.51 1.86 0.83
CA GLY A 186 -17.39 1.81 -0.34
C GLY A 186 -16.83 1.08 -1.55
N GLY A 187 -15.51 0.85 -1.58
CA GLY A 187 -14.80 0.14 -2.63
C GLY A 187 -14.45 -1.32 -2.32
N ILE A 188 -14.83 -1.84 -1.14
CA ILE A 188 -14.51 -3.22 -0.75
C ILE A 188 -15.11 -4.22 -1.76
N GLY A 189 -14.27 -5.10 -2.32
CA GLY A 189 -14.64 -6.08 -3.34
C GLY A 189 -14.74 -5.51 -4.76
N TYR A 190 -14.37 -4.24 -4.96
CA TYR A 190 -14.35 -3.59 -6.26
C TYR A 190 -12.93 -3.31 -6.76
N ILE A 191 -12.78 -3.31 -8.08
CA ILE A 191 -11.74 -2.57 -8.79
C ILE A 191 -12.41 -1.30 -9.33
N VAL A 192 -11.73 -0.16 -9.21
CA VAL A 192 -12.23 1.13 -9.72
C VAL A 192 -11.70 1.35 -11.13
N GLU A 193 -12.60 1.60 -12.08
CA GLU A 193 -12.23 2.04 -13.43
C GLU A 193 -12.70 3.48 -13.65
N TYR A 194 -11.76 4.37 -13.90
CA TYR A 194 -12.05 5.79 -14.16
C TYR A 194 -12.43 5.99 -15.61
N CYS A 195 -13.54 6.66 -15.86
CA CYS A 195 -14.10 6.86 -17.19
C CYS A 195 -14.74 8.27 -17.33
N GLY A 196 -15.29 8.57 -18.49
CA GLY A 196 -15.88 9.87 -18.79
C GLY A 196 -14.92 10.85 -19.46
N ASP A 197 -15.48 11.95 -19.97
CA ASP A 197 -14.69 12.93 -20.75
C ASP A 197 -13.68 13.69 -19.91
N GLY A 198 -13.94 13.89 -18.61
CA GLY A 198 -13.02 14.53 -17.67
C GLY A 198 -11.68 13.78 -17.50
N VAL A 199 -11.63 12.47 -17.80
CA VAL A 199 -10.38 11.71 -17.75
C VAL A 199 -9.35 12.24 -18.76
N LYS A 200 -9.78 12.72 -19.92
CA LYS A 200 -8.89 13.22 -20.99
C LYS A 200 -8.22 14.54 -20.61
N GLU A 201 -8.79 15.26 -19.66
CA GLU A 201 -8.24 16.53 -19.16
C GLU A 201 -7.08 16.31 -18.17
N LEU A 202 -6.99 15.11 -17.55
CA LEU A 202 -6.01 14.79 -16.52
C LEU A 202 -4.69 14.31 -17.11
N SER A 203 -3.58 14.93 -16.67
CA SER A 203 -2.23 14.42 -16.89
C SER A 203 -2.00 13.09 -16.20
N ILE A 204 -0.94 12.36 -16.56
CA ILE A 204 -0.62 11.10 -15.88
C ILE A 204 -0.28 11.31 -14.40
N SER A 205 0.40 12.40 -14.05
CA SER A 205 0.68 12.72 -12.63
C SER A 205 -0.61 12.93 -11.82
N GLU A 206 -1.61 13.58 -12.40
CA GLU A 206 -2.92 13.74 -11.78
C GLU A 206 -3.67 12.41 -11.65
N ARG A 207 -3.59 11.53 -12.69
CA ARG A 207 -4.14 10.18 -12.61
C ARG A 207 -3.41 9.33 -11.56
N GLN A 208 -2.08 9.51 -11.37
CA GLN A 208 -1.32 8.85 -10.31
C GLN A 208 -1.88 9.18 -8.92
N THR A 209 -2.16 10.45 -8.65
CA THR A 209 -2.79 10.89 -7.40
C THR A 209 -4.11 10.17 -7.14
N ILE A 210 -4.98 10.09 -8.14
CA ILE A 210 -6.31 9.50 -8.01
C ILE A 210 -6.22 7.97 -7.88
N ALA A 211 -5.43 7.31 -8.73
CA ALA A 211 -5.22 5.87 -8.68
C ALA A 211 -4.57 5.43 -7.34
N ASN A 212 -3.59 6.20 -6.85
CA ASN A 212 -2.96 6.01 -5.55
C ASN A 212 -4.01 5.97 -4.42
N MET A 213 -4.92 6.94 -4.41
CA MET A 213 -5.93 7.06 -3.34
C MET A 213 -7.14 6.13 -3.53
N SER A 214 -7.24 5.38 -4.61
CA SER A 214 -8.31 4.38 -4.79
C SER A 214 -8.29 3.29 -3.70
N ILE A 215 -7.12 3.00 -3.12
CA ILE A 215 -7.03 2.04 -2.01
C ILE A 215 -7.67 2.57 -0.72
N GLU A 216 -7.75 3.88 -0.55
CA GLU A 216 -8.29 4.48 0.67
C GLU A 216 -9.82 4.35 0.79
N ILE A 217 -10.53 4.08 -0.31
CA ILE A 217 -11.95 3.69 -0.27
C ILE A 217 -12.15 2.18 -0.04
N GLY A 218 -11.07 1.41 0.18
CA GLY A 218 -11.10 -0.04 0.35
C GLY A 218 -11.12 -0.84 -0.96
N ALA A 219 -10.91 -0.21 -2.12
CA ALA A 219 -10.86 -0.90 -3.41
C ALA A 219 -9.61 -1.78 -3.54
N THR A 220 -9.67 -2.81 -4.38
CA THR A 220 -8.52 -3.66 -4.70
C THR A 220 -7.45 -2.88 -5.46
N THR A 221 -7.86 -2.06 -6.42
CA THR A 221 -7.01 -1.13 -7.19
C THR A 221 -7.87 -0.12 -7.93
N GLY A 222 -7.22 0.89 -8.56
CA GLY A 222 -7.82 1.85 -9.46
C GLY A 222 -7.08 1.88 -10.79
N ILE A 223 -7.79 1.97 -11.90
CA ILE A 223 -7.22 1.95 -13.24
C ILE A 223 -7.82 3.02 -14.14
N PHE A 224 -6.98 3.61 -14.98
CA PHE A 224 -7.34 4.58 -16.02
C PHE A 224 -7.18 3.96 -17.41
N PRO A 225 -7.88 4.48 -18.42
CA PRO A 225 -7.59 4.13 -19.81
C PRO A 225 -6.19 4.59 -20.22
N SER A 226 -5.60 3.87 -21.18
CA SER A 226 -4.38 4.30 -21.87
C SER A 226 -4.75 5.05 -23.14
N ASP A 227 -4.54 6.35 -23.13
CA ASP A 227 -4.91 7.30 -24.17
C ASP A 227 -3.70 8.16 -24.62
N GLU A 228 -3.95 9.27 -25.32
CA GLU A 228 -2.88 10.15 -25.78
C GLU A 228 -2.07 10.75 -24.61
N ARG A 229 -2.69 11.01 -23.43
CA ARG A 229 -1.96 11.45 -22.24
C ARG A 229 -0.94 10.41 -21.76
N THR A 230 -1.31 9.12 -21.86
CA THR A 230 -0.37 8.01 -21.57
C THR A 230 0.78 8.00 -22.56
N ARG A 231 0.50 8.22 -23.86
CA ARG A 231 1.52 8.27 -24.89
C ARG A 231 2.48 9.45 -24.69
N GLU A 232 1.96 10.65 -24.41
CA GLU A 232 2.74 11.85 -24.12
C GLU A 232 3.69 11.63 -22.93
N PHE A 233 3.18 11.06 -21.84
CA PHE A 233 3.98 10.72 -20.66
C PHE A 233 5.10 9.72 -21.00
N LEU A 234 4.75 8.61 -21.65
CA LEU A 234 5.75 7.59 -22.04
C LEU A 234 6.81 8.17 -22.99
N LYS A 235 6.41 9.07 -23.89
CA LYS A 235 7.35 9.80 -24.78
C LYS A 235 8.29 10.70 -23.96
N ALA A 236 7.78 11.47 -22.99
CA ALA A 236 8.59 12.31 -22.10
C ALA A 236 9.57 11.46 -21.28
N GLN A 237 9.22 10.21 -20.98
CA GLN A 237 10.07 9.21 -20.32
C GLN A 237 10.98 8.42 -21.27
N ARG A 238 11.02 8.73 -22.57
CA ARG A 238 11.74 8.00 -23.64
C ARG A 238 11.29 6.54 -23.78
N ARG A 239 10.01 6.27 -23.52
CA ARG A 239 9.38 4.95 -23.52
C ARG A 239 8.12 4.91 -24.41
N GLU A 240 8.05 5.74 -25.45
CA GLU A 240 6.89 5.77 -26.34
C GLU A 240 6.58 4.41 -26.98
N SER A 241 7.60 3.55 -27.18
CA SER A 241 7.43 2.17 -27.65
C SER A 241 6.61 1.27 -26.71
N ASP A 242 6.48 1.63 -25.44
CA ASP A 242 5.67 0.88 -24.46
C ASP A 242 4.19 1.25 -24.52
N TYR A 243 3.83 2.27 -25.31
CA TYR A 243 2.44 2.69 -25.44
C TYR A 243 1.59 1.66 -26.15
N VAL A 244 0.49 1.28 -25.50
CA VAL A 244 -0.59 0.48 -26.06
C VAL A 244 -1.90 1.19 -25.74
N PRO A 245 -2.75 1.50 -26.73
CA PRO A 245 -4.07 2.08 -26.46
C PRO A 245 -4.93 1.05 -25.74
N LEU A 246 -5.64 1.48 -24.70
CA LEU A 246 -6.51 0.65 -23.89
C LEU A 246 -7.71 1.48 -23.44
N GLN A 247 -8.89 1.11 -23.90
CA GLN A 247 -10.15 1.80 -23.63
C GLN A 247 -11.23 0.78 -23.29
N PRO A 248 -12.25 1.13 -22.49
CA PRO A 248 -13.43 0.28 -22.39
C PRO A 248 -14.11 0.17 -23.76
N GLU A 249 -14.66 -1.00 -24.07
CA GLU A 249 -15.45 -1.19 -25.29
C GLU A 249 -16.72 -0.33 -25.26
N GLU A 250 -17.21 0.06 -26.44
CA GLU A 250 -18.47 0.82 -26.53
C GLU A 250 -19.61 -0.02 -25.94
N GLY A 251 -20.31 0.56 -24.95
CA GLY A 251 -21.39 -0.13 -24.23
C GLY A 251 -20.88 -0.98 -23.03
N ALA A 252 -19.64 -0.83 -22.62
CA ALA A 252 -19.13 -1.45 -21.39
C ALA A 252 -19.97 -1.06 -20.17
N THR A 253 -20.21 -2.02 -19.29
CA THR A 253 -21.03 -1.84 -18.09
C THR A 253 -20.21 -2.00 -16.81
N TYR A 254 -20.72 -1.42 -15.73
CA TYR A 254 -20.11 -1.45 -14.40
C TYR A 254 -21.14 -1.92 -13.37
N ASP A 255 -20.68 -2.62 -12.32
CA ASP A 255 -21.57 -3.08 -11.23
C ASP A 255 -22.10 -1.92 -10.39
N LYS A 256 -21.34 -0.82 -10.33
CA LYS A 256 -21.69 0.43 -9.65
C LYS A 256 -21.10 1.60 -10.44
N VAL A 257 -21.82 2.70 -10.50
CA VAL A 257 -21.33 3.96 -11.10
C VAL A 257 -21.37 5.06 -10.04
N VAL A 258 -20.27 5.81 -9.94
CA VAL A 258 -20.16 7.03 -9.14
C VAL A 258 -19.82 8.16 -10.10
N GLU A 259 -20.57 9.28 -10.03
CA GLU A 259 -20.31 10.44 -10.88
C GLU A 259 -19.69 11.58 -10.07
N ILE A 260 -18.65 12.21 -10.63
CA ILE A 260 -18.01 13.40 -10.06
C ILE A 260 -18.03 14.49 -11.14
N ASP A 261 -18.69 15.58 -10.82
CA ASP A 261 -18.76 16.79 -11.66
C ASP A 261 -17.56 17.69 -11.33
N LEU A 262 -16.55 17.70 -12.21
CA LEU A 262 -15.32 18.44 -12.03
C LEU A 262 -15.52 19.96 -12.06
N ASP A 263 -16.53 20.44 -12.79
CA ASP A 263 -16.84 21.88 -12.87
C ASP A 263 -17.40 22.44 -11.54
N ARG A 264 -17.84 21.57 -10.63
CA ARG A 264 -18.43 21.95 -9.33
C ARG A 264 -17.51 21.69 -8.14
N LEU A 265 -16.35 21.07 -8.36
CA LEU A 265 -15.42 20.81 -7.28
C LEU A 265 -14.80 22.10 -6.74
N GLU A 266 -14.55 22.09 -5.45
CA GLU A 266 -13.81 23.11 -4.72
C GLU A 266 -12.57 22.48 -4.06
N PRO A 267 -11.57 23.27 -3.63
CA PRO A 267 -10.48 22.76 -2.81
C PRO A 267 -11.00 22.10 -1.53
N LEU A 268 -10.61 20.84 -1.34
CA LEU A 268 -11.07 19.99 -0.25
C LEU A 268 -9.93 19.68 0.74
N VAL A 269 -10.32 19.38 1.97
CA VAL A 269 -9.42 18.83 2.99
C VAL A 269 -10.10 17.66 3.69
N ALA A 270 -9.32 16.62 4.02
CA ALA A 270 -9.77 15.59 4.93
C ALA A 270 -9.39 15.98 6.37
N GLU A 271 -10.38 16.00 7.26
CA GLU A 271 -10.21 16.28 8.68
C GLU A 271 -9.51 15.11 9.40
N PRO A 272 -8.90 15.32 10.59
CA PRO A 272 -8.09 14.32 11.28
C PRO A 272 -8.78 12.99 11.55
N SER A 273 -7.93 11.97 11.55
CA SER A 273 -8.11 10.58 11.92
C SER A 273 -8.84 9.69 10.92
N MET A 274 -9.44 10.26 9.86
CA MET A 274 -10.07 9.46 8.78
C MET A 274 -10.03 10.23 7.46
N PRO A 275 -9.60 9.60 6.33
CA PRO A 275 -9.47 10.30 5.06
C PRO A 275 -10.82 10.60 4.37
N ASP A 276 -11.92 10.01 4.82
CA ASP A 276 -13.29 10.25 4.31
C ASP A 276 -14.07 11.36 5.07
N LYS A 277 -13.49 11.92 6.14
CA LYS A 277 -14.03 13.09 6.80
C LYS A 277 -13.67 14.36 6.02
N VAL A 278 -14.30 14.54 4.89
CA VAL A 278 -13.94 15.59 3.94
C VAL A 278 -14.85 16.82 4.06
N CYS A 279 -14.22 18.00 4.04
CA CYS A 279 -14.91 19.29 3.94
C CYS A 279 -14.16 20.23 2.97
N THR A 280 -14.76 21.38 2.63
CA THR A 280 -14.06 22.40 1.82
C THR A 280 -12.94 23.06 2.62
N ALA A 281 -11.87 23.50 1.96
CA ALA A 281 -10.78 24.24 2.60
C ALA A 281 -11.30 25.48 3.36
N ARG A 282 -12.30 26.18 2.80
CA ARG A 282 -12.96 27.33 3.45
C ARG A 282 -13.67 26.96 4.75
N LYS A 283 -14.27 25.76 4.85
CA LYS A 283 -14.90 25.31 6.10
C LYS A 283 -13.86 25.03 7.19
N ALA A 284 -12.66 24.62 6.79
CA ALA A 284 -11.53 24.39 7.71
C ALA A 284 -10.68 25.66 7.93
N GLU A 285 -11.05 26.80 7.35
CA GLU A 285 -10.38 28.08 7.56
C GLU A 285 -10.29 28.39 9.07
N GLY A 286 -9.13 28.91 9.48
CA GLY A 286 -8.88 29.21 10.89
C GLY A 286 -8.18 28.09 11.66
N VAL A 287 -8.09 26.86 11.15
CA VAL A 287 -7.22 25.81 11.69
C VAL A 287 -5.76 26.23 11.46
N LYS A 288 -4.96 26.27 12.55
CA LYS A 288 -3.57 26.73 12.53
C LYS A 288 -2.62 25.54 12.70
N PRO A 289 -2.05 25.01 11.62
CA PRO A 289 -1.06 23.93 11.72
C PRO A 289 0.31 24.46 12.17
N GLY A 290 1.05 23.62 12.90
CA GLY A 290 2.47 23.88 13.21
C GLY A 290 3.41 23.29 12.15
N SER A 291 2.91 22.43 11.25
CA SER A 291 3.72 21.86 10.18
C SER A 291 2.92 21.63 8.89
N VAL A 292 3.62 21.78 7.77
CA VAL A 292 3.11 21.47 6.42
C VAL A 292 4.10 20.53 5.73
N PHE A 293 3.60 19.47 5.11
CA PHE A 293 4.37 18.56 4.29
C PHE A 293 3.80 18.48 2.87
N ILE A 294 4.64 18.76 1.86
CA ILE A 294 4.32 18.65 0.44
C ILE A 294 5.18 17.55 -0.16
N GLY A 295 4.55 16.48 -0.64
CA GLY A 295 5.27 15.31 -1.14
C GLY A 295 4.44 14.04 -1.06
N SER A 296 5.08 12.89 -0.78
CA SER A 296 4.45 11.56 -0.76
C SER A 296 4.25 10.96 -2.16
N CYS A 297 4.01 9.65 -2.22
CA CYS A 297 3.65 8.99 -3.49
C CYS A 297 2.34 9.52 -4.10
N THR A 298 1.58 10.32 -3.37
CA THR A 298 0.33 10.92 -3.83
C THR A 298 0.57 12.21 -4.61
N ASN A 299 1.40 13.13 -4.07
CA ASN A 299 1.57 14.49 -4.61
C ASN A 299 3.04 14.94 -4.53
N ALA A 300 3.90 14.33 -5.32
CA ALA A 300 5.31 14.69 -5.41
C ALA A 300 5.81 14.74 -6.87
N SER A 301 4.90 14.90 -7.83
CA SER A 301 5.24 15.11 -9.24
C SER A 301 5.91 16.47 -9.47
N TYR A 302 6.45 16.67 -10.66
CA TYR A 302 6.99 17.96 -11.04
C TYR A 302 5.93 19.07 -10.96
N SER A 303 4.74 18.82 -11.54
CA SER A 303 3.66 19.81 -11.55
C SER A 303 3.11 20.11 -10.16
N ASP A 304 2.97 19.11 -9.28
CA ASP A 304 2.54 19.30 -7.89
C ASP A 304 3.47 20.29 -7.16
N ILE A 305 4.78 20.03 -7.23
CA ILE A 305 5.77 20.84 -6.50
C ILE A 305 5.94 22.21 -7.15
N ALA A 306 5.91 22.29 -8.49
CA ALA A 306 6.05 23.56 -9.19
C ALA A 306 4.85 24.49 -8.96
N ARG A 307 3.62 23.95 -8.88
CA ARG A 307 2.42 24.73 -8.50
C ARG A 307 2.50 25.22 -7.05
N ALA A 308 2.91 24.36 -6.12
CA ALA A 308 3.15 24.76 -4.74
C ALA A 308 4.23 25.85 -4.62
N ALA A 309 5.34 25.71 -5.34
CA ALA A 309 6.41 26.71 -5.39
C ALA A 309 5.94 28.04 -5.99
N CYS A 310 5.07 28.02 -7.01
CA CYS A 310 4.47 29.21 -7.59
C CYS A 310 3.66 30.01 -6.56
N ILE A 311 2.92 29.33 -5.68
CA ILE A 311 2.16 29.97 -4.58
C ILE A 311 3.11 30.53 -3.52
N LEU A 312 4.20 29.84 -3.23
CA LEU A 312 5.19 30.23 -2.22
C LEU A 312 6.12 31.37 -2.72
N LYS A 313 6.29 31.50 -4.04
CA LYS A 313 7.19 32.47 -4.66
C LYS A 313 6.88 33.89 -4.24
N GLY A 314 7.91 34.62 -3.72
CA GLY A 314 7.78 35.99 -3.24
C GLY A 314 7.18 36.10 -1.83
N HIS A 315 6.78 34.99 -1.23
CA HIS A 315 6.33 34.90 0.14
C HIS A 315 7.35 34.20 1.03
N LYS A 316 7.17 34.31 2.34
CA LYS A 316 7.90 33.51 3.33
C LYS A 316 6.92 32.56 4.00
N VAL A 317 7.39 31.35 4.29
CA VAL A 317 6.66 30.42 5.16
C VAL A 317 6.35 31.13 6.48
N HIS A 318 5.11 31.01 6.94
CA HIS A 318 4.68 31.62 8.21
C HIS A 318 5.56 31.17 9.37
N LYS A 319 5.92 32.11 10.26
CA LYS A 319 6.90 31.89 11.36
C LYS A 319 6.57 30.72 12.28
N ASP A 320 5.32 30.32 12.37
CA ASP A 320 4.85 29.25 13.25
C ASP A 320 4.72 27.90 12.51
N ILE A 321 5.12 27.83 11.23
CA ILE A 321 5.02 26.62 10.42
C ILE A 321 6.41 26.06 10.05
N ASP A 322 6.64 24.77 10.31
CA ASP A 322 7.70 23.99 9.69
C ASP A 322 7.19 23.42 8.35
N CYS A 323 7.61 24.01 7.23
CA CYS A 323 7.22 23.55 5.89
C CYS A 323 8.31 22.70 5.26
N THR A 324 7.96 21.48 4.87
CA THR A 324 8.87 20.55 4.21
C THR A 324 8.36 20.12 2.84
N VAL A 325 9.28 19.92 1.90
CA VAL A 325 8.99 19.45 0.52
C VAL A 325 9.87 18.26 0.20
N ALA A 326 9.27 17.16 -0.28
CA ALA A 326 9.97 15.96 -0.72
C ALA A 326 9.62 15.65 -2.19
N PRO A 327 10.53 15.83 -3.17
CA PRO A 327 10.30 15.46 -4.57
C PRO A 327 10.13 13.94 -4.73
N GLY A 328 9.28 13.53 -5.69
CA GLY A 328 8.93 12.12 -5.89
C GLY A 328 10.07 11.24 -6.41
N SER A 329 11.01 11.83 -7.14
CA SER A 329 12.19 11.13 -7.67
C SER A 329 13.35 12.07 -7.93
N ARG A 330 14.55 11.50 -8.06
CA ARG A 330 15.75 12.24 -8.47
C ARG A 330 15.56 12.92 -9.83
N GLN A 331 14.81 12.32 -10.74
CA GLN A 331 14.45 12.92 -12.03
C GLN A 331 13.61 14.18 -11.84
N VAL A 332 12.60 14.14 -10.97
CA VAL A 332 11.77 15.31 -10.62
C VAL A 332 12.63 16.39 -9.97
N LEU A 333 13.47 16.02 -9.00
CA LEU A 333 14.38 16.96 -8.34
C LEU A 333 15.33 17.65 -9.33
N ALA A 334 15.94 16.89 -10.26
CA ALA A 334 16.83 17.44 -11.28
C ALA A 334 16.12 18.46 -12.19
N GLN A 335 14.86 18.17 -12.53
CA GLN A 335 14.04 19.08 -13.34
C GLN A 335 13.67 20.36 -12.56
N LEU A 336 13.29 20.23 -11.30
CA LEU A 336 12.99 21.38 -10.41
C LEU A 336 14.22 22.29 -10.21
N ILE A 337 15.42 21.70 -10.13
CA ILE A 337 16.69 22.44 -10.07
C ILE A 337 16.92 23.21 -11.38
N LYS A 338 16.80 22.52 -12.53
CA LYS A 338 17.02 23.10 -13.85
C LYS A 338 16.10 24.30 -14.11
N ASP A 339 14.84 24.19 -13.69
CA ASP A 339 13.82 25.21 -13.97
C ASP A 339 13.76 26.29 -12.86
N GLY A 340 14.66 26.25 -11.86
CA GLY A 340 14.76 27.23 -10.79
C GLY A 340 13.71 27.11 -9.70
N VAL A 341 12.82 26.13 -9.79
CA VAL A 341 11.70 25.94 -8.84
C VAL A 341 12.21 25.63 -7.43
N LEU A 342 13.34 24.89 -7.34
CA LEU A 342 13.92 24.56 -6.04
C LEU A 342 14.46 25.83 -5.32
N ALA A 343 14.97 26.81 -6.08
CA ALA A 343 15.42 28.07 -5.51
C ALA A 343 14.24 28.84 -4.88
N ASP A 344 13.10 28.93 -5.57
CA ASP A 344 11.90 29.60 -5.05
C ASP A 344 11.42 28.96 -3.73
N LEU A 345 11.46 27.61 -3.62
CA LEU A 345 11.12 26.89 -2.39
C LEU A 345 12.06 27.20 -1.22
N VAL A 346 13.38 27.18 -1.48
CA VAL A 346 14.39 27.46 -0.47
C VAL A 346 14.32 28.95 -0.03
N GLU A 347 14.15 29.87 -0.98
CA GLU A 347 13.98 31.28 -0.68
C GLU A 347 12.73 31.55 0.14
N SER A 348 11.65 30.79 -0.06
CA SER A 348 10.43 30.90 0.74
C SER A 348 10.60 30.38 2.18
N GLY A 349 11.67 29.61 2.45
CA GLY A 349 11.95 29.04 3.77
C GLY A 349 11.49 27.58 3.94
N CYS A 350 11.19 26.89 2.85
CA CYS A 350 10.89 25.45 2.89
C CYS A 350 12.17 24.63 3.15
N ARG A 351 12.04 23.57 3.94
CA ARG A 351 13.05 22.52 4.06
C ARG A 351 12.87 21.51 2.96
N ILE A 352 13.94 21.20 2.23
CA ILE A 352 13.91 20.17 1.19
C ILE A 352 14.36 18.85 1.82
N LEU A 353 13.53 17.83 1.68
CA LEU A 353 13.81 16.47 2.14
C LEU A 353 14.25 15.60 0.96
N GLU A 354 14.76 14.41 1.26
CA GLU A 354 15.14 13.44 0.24
C GLU A 354 13.96 12.94 -0.59
N CYS A 355 14.25 12.46 -1.80
CA CYS A 355 13.30 11.79 -2.68
C CYS A 355 12.98 10.40 -2.14
N ALA A 356 12.07 10.34 -1.16
CA ALA A 356 11.79 9.13 -0.40
C ALA A 356 10.35 9.07 0.12
N CYS A 357 9.86 7.88 0.42
CA CYS A 357 8.57 7.65 1.07
C CYS A 357 8.60 7.95 2.57
N GLY A 358 9.77 7.86 3.22
CA GLY A 358 9.98 8.05 4.65
C GLY A 358 9.28 9.26 5.28
N PRO A 359 9.29 10.45 4.69
CA PRO A 359 8.61 11.63 5.25
C PRO A 359 7.10 11.45 5.46
N CYS A 360 6.44 10.61 4.65
CA CYS A 360 5.01 10.29 4.80
C CYS A 360 4.72 9.55 6.13
N ILE A 361 5.66 8.72 6.59
CA ILE A 361 5.55 7.95 7.84
C ILE A 361 6.30 8.59 9.01
N GLY A 362 6.67 9.87 8.89
CA GLY A 362 7.29 10.64 9.97
C GLY A 362 8.82 10.62 9.99
N VAL A 363 9.50 10.13 8.95
CA VAL A 363 10.96 10.25 8.85
C VAL A 363 11.33 11.63 8.31
N GLY A 364 12.05 12.42 9.12
CA GLY A 364 12.48 13.78 8.76
C GLY A 364 11.51 14.90 9.15
N GLN A 365 10.21 14.65 9.32
CA GLN A 365 9.24 15.58 9.90
C GLN A 365 8.14 14.83 10.65
N VAL A 366 8.06 15.06 11.95
CA VAL A 366 7.00 14.52 12.84
C VAL A 366 6.28 15.70 13.50
N PRO A 367 4.94 15.74 13.49
CA PRO A 367 4.22 16.74 14.29
C PRO A 367 4.42 16.48 15.79
N PRO A 368 4.49 17.55 16.61
CA PRO A 368 4.57 17.37 18.05
C PRO A 368 3.29 16.74 18.62
N HIS A 369 3.34 16.30 19.87
CA HIS A 369 2.17 15.80 20.60
C HIS A 369 1.03 16.82 20.56
N ASN A 370 -0.19 16.36 20.22
CA ASN A 370 -1.37 17.19 20.00
C ASN A 370 -1.20 18.28 18.92
N GLY A 371 -0.13 18.20 18.12
CA GLY A 371 0.14 19.16 17.05
C GLY A 371 -0.77 18.96 15.84
N ILE A 372 -1.01 20.04 15.11
CA ILE A 372 -1.76 20.02 13.86
C ILE A 372 -0.78 20.03 12.69
N SER A 373 -0.98 19.15 11.71
CA SER A 373 -0.18 19.07 10.48
C SER A 373 -1.10 19.05 9.25
N VAL A 374 -0.73 19.80 8.21
CA VAL A 374 -1.36 19.68 6.87
C VAL A 374 -0.41 18.95 5.95
N ARG A 375 -0.86 17.88 5.31
CA ARG A 375 -0.02 17.01 4.48
C ARG A 375 -0.68 16.67 3.15
N THR A 376 0.13 16.54 2.12
CA THR A 376 -0.34 16.08 0.81
C THR A 376 -0.28 14.56 0.65
N SER A 377 -0.04 13.84 1.74
CA SER A 377 -0.06 12.38 1.79
C SER A 377 -1.48 11.81 1.63
N ASN A 378 -1.58 10.49 1.63
CA ASN A 378 -2.81 9.74 1.37
C ASN A 378 -3.56 9.29 2.63
N ARG A 379 -2.90 9.25 3.80
CA ARG A 379 -3.45 8.74 5.07
C ARG A 379 -3.21 9.71 6.22
N ASN A 380 -4.18 9.77 7.12
CA ASN A 380 -4.15 10.64 8.31
C ASN A 380 -4.60 9.91 9.60
N PHE A 381 -4.49 8.57 9.62
CA PHE A 381 -4.77 7.79 10.83
C PHE A 381 -3.83 8.18 11.98
N PRO A 382 -4.26 8.03 13.25
CA PRO A 382 -3.39 8.21 14.40
C PRO A 382 -2.08 7.40 14.26
N GLY A 383 -0.95 8.00 14.61
CA GLY A 383 0.36 7.35 14.50
C GLY A 383 0.98 7.34 13.10
N ARG A 384 0.22 7.56 12.02
CA ARG A 384 0.72 7.45 10.64
C ARG A 384 1.96 8.27 10.35
N CYS A 385 2.07 9.46 10.90
CA CYS A 385 3.20 10.36 10.69
C CYS A 385 4.16 10.43 11.89
N GLY A 386 4.20 9.40 12.74
CA GLY A 386 5.13 9.25 13.85
C GLY A 386 4.62 9.76 15.19
N SER A 387 3.44 10.39 15.27
CA SER A 387 2.81 10.86 16.51
C SER A 387 1.36 10.35 16.58
N ASN A 388 1.01 9.64 17.66
CA ASN A 388 -0.30 9.00 17.83
C ASN A 388 -1.44 9.96 18.12
N ASP A 389 -1.13 11.12 18.68
CA ASP A 389 -2.05 12.15 19.16
C ASP A 389 -2.04 13.43 18.30
N ALA A 390 -1.33 13.41 17.16
CA ALA A 390 -1.32 14.52 16.23
C ALA A 390 -2.60 14.55 15.37
N TYR A 391 -3.04 15.76 15.03
CA TYR A 391 -4.20 16.03 14.17
C TYR A 391 -3.72 16.29 12.74
N VAL A 392 -3.84 15.31 11.87
CA VAL A 392 -3.35 15.40 10.48
C VAL A 392 -4.50 15.67 9.53
N TYR A 393 -4.41 16.78 8.80
CA TYR A 393 -5.29 17.13 7.68
C TYR A 393 -4.63 16.69 6.36
N LEU A 394 -5.42 16.16 5.42
CA LEU A 394 -4.96 15.90 4.06
C LEU A 394 -5.46 16.99 3.13
N ALA A 395 -4.58 17.51 2.29
CA ALA A 395 -4.91 18.59 1.35
C ALA A 395 -4.14 18.46 0.04
N SER A 396 -4.53 19.24 -0.97
CA SER A 396 -3.76 19.39 -2.20
C SER A 396 -2.44 20.15 -1.97
N PRO A 397 -1.43 20.04 -2.85
CA PRO A 397 -0.21 20.83 -2.80
C PRO A 397 -0.48 22.33 -2.77
N GLU A 398 -1.48 22.78 -3.52
CA GLU A 398 -1.87 24.18 -3.61
C GLU A 398 -2.45 24.68 -2.28
N THR A 399 -3.38 23.93 -1.68
CA THR A 399 -3.94 24.26 -0.36
C THR A 399 -2.87 24.20 0.74
N ALA A 400 -1.97 23.23 0.66
CA ALA A 400 -0.86 23.11 1.60
C ALA A 400 0.11 24.29 1.49
N ALA A 401 0.45 24.72 0.28
CA ALA A 401 1.32 25.88 0.04
C ALA A 401 0.67 27.20 0.50
N ALA A 402 -0.61 27.41 0.19
CA ALA A 402 -1.37 28.58 0.67
C ALA A 402 -1.40 28.61 2.21
N THR A 403 -1.63 27.46 2.85
CA THR A 403 -1.59 27.29 4.30
C THR A 403 -0.21 27.63 4.88
N ALA A 404 0.87 27.21 4.20
CA ALA A 404 2.23 27.50 4.65
C ALA A 404 2.54 29.01 4.62
N VAL A 405 1.95 29.77 3.69
CA VAL A 405 2.10 31.23 3.61
C VAL A 405 1.30 31.94 4.70
N THR A 406 0.02 31.59 4.85
CA THR A 406 -0.92 32.33 5.71
C THR A 406 -0.85 31.96 7.20
N GLY A 407 -0.37 30.76 7.52
CA GLY A 407 -0.34 30.25 8.89
C GLY A 407 -1.64 29.57 9.34
N HIS A 408 -2.60 29.39 8.45
CA HIS A 408 -3.86 28.68 8.70
C HIS A 408 -4.36 28.01 7.41
N ILE A 409 -5.24 27.02 7.52
CA ILE A 409 -5.78 26.37 6.32
C ILE A 409 -6.45 27.43 5.45
N THR A 410 -6.03 27.52 4.18
CA THR A 410 -6.45 28.57 3.25
C THR A 410 -6.76 27.97 1.89
N ASP A 411 -7.89 28.35 1.31
CA ASP A 411 -8.21 28.10 -0.09
C ASP A 411 -7.23 28.89 -0.97
N PRO A 412 -6.46 28.26 -1.87
CA PRO A 412 -5.47 28.98 -2.68
C PRO A 412 -6.08 30.09 -3.54
N ARG A 413 -7.36 29.97 -3.90
CA ARG A 413 -8.12 30.98 -4.67
C ARG A 413 -8.34 32.30 -3.90
N ASP A 414 -8.23 32.24 -2.58
CA ASP A 414 -8.38 33.42 -1.72
C ASP A 414 -7.03 34.13 -1.47
N LEU A 415 -5.90 33.46 -1.80
CA LEU A 415 -4.56 34.00 -1.63
C LEU A 415 -4.02 34.72 -2.87
N MET A 416 -4.29 34.19 -4.08
CA MET A 416 -3.72 34.67 -5.34
C MET A 416 -4.62 34.40 -6.55
N ASP A 417 -4.29 35.02 -7.69
CA ASP A 417 -4.87 34.61 -8.98
C ASP A 417 -4.33 33.24 -9.40
N VAL A 418 -5.14 32.20 -9.13
CA VAL A 418 -4.79 30.81 -9.41
C VAL A 418 -4.78 30.46 -10.91
N SER A 419 -5.20 31.35 -11.79
CA SER A 419 -5.16 31.10 -13.24
C SER A 419 -3.74 30.88 -13.76
N VAL A 420 -2.73 31.40 -13.07
CA VAL A 420 -1.32 31.20 -13.39
C VAL A 420 -0.87 29.76 -13.19
N LEU A 421 -1.53 29.00 -12.27
CA LEU A 421 -1.19 27.61 -11.97
C LEU A 421 -1.54 26.69 -13.15
N ALA A 422 -2.55 27.02 -13.94
CA ALA A 422 -2.95 26.27 -15.13
C ALA A 422 -1.87 26.24 -16.23
N LYS A 423 -0.92 27.18 -16.19
CA LYS A 423 0.22 27.23 -17.14
C LYS A 423 1.35 26.28 -16.76
N ILE A 424 1.34 25.77 -15.53
CA ILE A 424 2.37 24.84 -15.05
C ILE A 424 1.97 23.42 -15.47
N GLN A 425 2.73 22.87 -16.39
CA GLN A 425 2.51 21.55 -16.99
C GLN A 425 3.71 20.64 -16.70
N GLU A 426 3.50 19.33 -16.86
CA GLU A 426 4.61 18.37 -16.84
C GLU A 426 5.60 18.68 -18.00
N PRO A 427 6.90 18.47 -17.81
CA PRO A 427 7.90 18.66 -18.85
C PRO A 427 7.65 17.75 -20.06
N GLU A 428 7.78 18.29 -21.28
CA GLU A 428 7.72 17.52 -22.53
C GLU A 428 8.87 16.49 -22.63
N ALA A 429 9.97 16.73 -21.93
CA ALA A 429 11.11 15.83 -21.81
C ALA A 429 11.81 16.03 -20.48
N TYR A 430 12.04 14.94 -19.78
CA TYR A 430 12.76 14.94 -18.50
C TYR A 430 14.27 14.76 -18.65
N ILE A 431 15.01 15.19 -17.63
CA ILE A 431 16.42 14.83 -17.44
C ILE A 431 16.45 13.39 -16.90
N ILE A 432 16.74 12.43 -17.76
CA ILE A 432 16.76 11.01 -17.42
C ILE A 432 18.18 10.59 -17.07
N ASP A 433 18.35 10.08 -15.84
CA ASP A 433 19.60 9.49 -15.34
C ASP A 433 19.26 8.19 -14.57
N ASP A 434 19.47 7.06 -15.22
CA ASP A 434 19.18 5.74 -14.66
C ASP A 434 20.39 5.13 -13.90
N SER A 435 21.44 5.90 -13.61
CA SER A 435 22.65 5.43 -12.90
C SER A 435 22.39 4.91 -11.48
N SER A 436 21.25 5.26 -10.90
CA SER A 436 20.79 4.76 -9.59
C SER A 436 19.87 3.53 -9.68
N LEU A 437 19.53 3.09 -10.90
CA LEU A 437 18.78 1.87 -11.16
C LEU A 437 19.71 0.81 -11.72
N ILE A 438 20.02 -0.21 -10.93
CA ILE A 438 20.92 -1.30 -11.31
C ILE A 438 20.09 -2.39 -12.00
N ALA A 439 20.36 -2.62 -13.27
CA ALA A 439 19.76 -3.74 -13.98
C ALA A 439 20.40 -5.07 -13.54
N PRO A 440 19.64 -6.18 -13.56
CA PRO A 440 20.23 -7.50 -13.31
C PRO A 440 21.24 -7.85 -14.41
N GLU A 441 22.44 -8.22 -14.01
CA GLU A 441 23.46 -8.68 -14.95
C GLU A 441 23.10 -10.06 -15.53
N GLU A 442 23.35 -10.27 -16.81
CA GLU A 442 23.32 -11.59 -17.43
C GLU A 442 24.61 -12.33 -17.08
N THR A 443 24.70 -12.83 -15.84
CA THR A 443 25.84 -13.64 -15.41
C THR A 443 25.64 -15.10 -15.78
N ALA A 444 26.71 -15.76 -16.24
CA ALA A 444 26.70 -17.18 -16.58
C ALA A 444 26.46 -18.07 -15.33
N ASP A 445 26.82 -17.60 -14.15
CA ASP A 445 26.62 -18.29 -12.88
C ASP A 445 26.11 -17.34 -11.79
N ARG A 446 24.80 -17.17 -11.71
CA ARG A 446 24.15 -16.38 -10.65
C ARG A 446 24.27 -17.03 -9.28
N HIS A 447 24.49 -18.37 -9.21
CA HIS A 447 24.66 -19.07 -7.95
C HIS A 447 25.98 -18.70 -7.25
N ALA A 448 26.96 -18.19 -8.00
CA ALA A 448 28.20 -17.67 -7.43
C ALA A 448 28.03 -16.29 -6.75
N VAL A 449 26.90 -15.60 -6.94
CA VAL A 449 26.62 -14.33 -6.26
C VAL A 449 26.24 -14.61 -4.81
N GLU A 450 27.07 -14.18 -3.87
CA GLU A 450 26.80 -14.27 -2.45
C GLU A 450 25.73 -13.25 -2.03
N VAL A 451 24.68 -13.72 -1.37
CA VAL A 451 23.68 -12.85 -0.74
C VAL A 451 24.15 -12.51 0.67
N ILE A 452 24.48 -11.25 0.89
CA ILE A 452 25.00 -10.77 2.17
C ILE A 452 23.85 -10.54 3.14
N LYS A 453 23.81 -11.32 4.22
CA LYS A 453 22.89 -11.13 5.34
C LYS A 453 23.63 -10.40 6.46
N GLY A 454 23.16 -9.20 6.80
CA GLY A 454 23.61 -8.55 8.04
C GLY A 454 23.11 -9.30 9.28
N PRO A 455 23.68 -9.04 10.47
CA PRO A 455 23.32 -9.73 11.70
C PRO A 455 21.85 -9.56 12.10
N ASN A 456 21.20 -8.55 11.56
CA ASN A 456 19.79 -8.24 11.80
C ASN A 456 18.82 -9.05 10.89
N ILE A 457 19.31 -9.72 9.85
CA ILE A 457 18.46 -10.44 8.90
C ILE A 457 18.35 -11.89 9.31
N SER A 458 17.26 -12.25 9.98
CA SER A 458 17.01 -13.63 10.41
C SER A 458 16.48 -14.51 9.27
N GLU A 459 16.48 -15.81 9.47
CA GLU A 459 15.76 -16.72 8.59
C GLU A 459 14.26 -16.58 8.78
N LEU A 460 13.48 -16.86 7.71
CA LEU A 460 12.04 -16.87 7.80
C LEU A 460 11.56 -18.04 8.67
N PRO A 461 10.66 -17.80 9.61
CA PRO A 461 10.09 -18.85 10.41
C PRO A 461 9.17 -19.73 9.57
N MET A 462 9.37 -21.03 9.62
CA MET A 462 8.50 -22.01 8.98
C MET A 462 7.65 -22.71 10.04
N ARG A 463 6.37 -22.84 9.76
CA ARG A 463 5.43 -23.57 10.61
C ARG A 463 5.30 -25.02 10.11
N GLY A 464 5.06 -25.97 11.04
CA GLY A 464 4.69 -27.33 10.65
C GLY A 464 3.27 -27.39 10.05
N PRO A 465 2.87 -28.53 9.44
CA PRO A 465 1.50 -28.76 8.99
C PRO A 465 0.47 -28.52 10.11
N VAL A 466 -0.76 -28.20 9.73
CA VAL A 466 -1.84 -27.98 10.71
C VAL A 466 -2.02 -29.22 11.60
N ARG A 467 -2.31 -28.98 12.87
CA ARG A 467 -2.52 -30.05 13.85
C ARG A 467 -3.90 -30.66 13.69
N GLU A 468 -4.04 -31.92 14.09
CA GLU A 468 -5.32 -32.63 14.16
C GLU A 468 -6.31 -31.98 15.14
N THR A 469 -5.76 -31.51 16.27
CA THR A 469 -6.53 -30.79 17.30
C THR A 469 -5.78 -29.53 17.71
N ILE A 470 -6.48 -28.41 17.77
CA ILE A 470 -6.01 -27.17 18.38
C ILE A 470 -6.65 -27.07 19.76
N ASP A 471 -5.83 -27.12 20.80
CA ASP A 471 -6.18 -26.91 22.20
C ASP A 471 -5.39 -25.70 22.69
N ALA A 472 -6.06 -24.56 22.82
CA ALA A 472 -5.38 -23.26 22.97
C ALA A 472 -6.22 -22.27 23.78
N GLY A 473 -5.55 -21.40 24.54
CA GLY A 473 -6.20 -20.31 25.26
C GLY A 473 -6.43 -19.07 24.42
N ILE A 474 -7.49 -18.33 24.69
CA ILE A 474 -7.67 -16.98 24.12
C ILE A 474 -6.62 -16.05 24.74
N VAL A 475 -5.57 -15.76 23.97
CA VAL A 475 -4.48 -14.89 24.44
C VAL A 475 -4.88 -13.42 24.48
N LEU A 476 -5.76 -13.00 23.58
CA LEU A 476 -6.20 -11.62 23.46
C LEU A 476 -7.61 -11.56 22.86
N LYS A 477 -8.50 -10.75 23.44
CA LYS A 477 -9.80 -10.40 22.87
C LYS A 477 -9.83 -8.92 22.53
N LEU A 478 -10.10 -8.60 21.27
CA LEU A 478 -10.00 -7.26 20.66
C LEU A 478 -11.35 -6.82 20.08
N GLY A 479 -11.60 -5.53 20.06
CA GLY A 479 -12.78 -4.92 19.44
C GLY A 479 -12.72 -4.88 17.90
N ASP A 480 -13.52 -3.96 17.35
CA ASP A 480 -13.62 -3.74 15.90
C ASP A 480 -12.48 -2.85 15.36
N ASN A 481 -12.22 -2.97 14.06
CA ASN A 481 -11.28 -2.13 13.29
C ASN A 481 -9.83 -2.16 13.81
N ILE A 482 -9.39 -3.30 14.30
CA ILE A 482 -7.97 -3.49 14.65
C ILE A 482 -7.12 -3.35 13.42
N THR A 483 -6.18 -2.42 13.48
CA THR A 483 -5.27 -2.13 12.37
C THR A 483 -4.01 -3.00 12.43
N THR A 484 -3.30 -3.11 11.30
CA THR A 484 -1.96 -3.73 11.29
C THR A 484 -0.96 -2.95 12.14
N ASP A 485 -1.20 -1.65 12.39
CA ASP A 485 -0.38 -0.83 13.28
C ASP A 485 -0.68 -1.10 14.77
N ASP A 486 -1.89 -1.51 15.12
CA ASP A 486 -2.22 -2.00 16.47
C ASP A 486 -1.53 -3.34 16.75
N ILE A 487 -1.42 -4.20 15.72
CA ILE A 487 -0.73 -5.49 15.83
C ILE A 487 0.78 -5.28 15.89
N ILE A 488 1.35 -4.51 14.96
CA ILE A 488 2.77 -4.17 14.88
C ILE A 488 2.94 -2.67 14.58
N PRO A 489 3.40 -1.88 15.53
CA PRO A 489 3.57 -0.44 15.35
C PRO A 489 4.53 -0.07 14.22
N ALA A 490 4.23 1.04 13.52
CA ALA A 490 4.99 1.53 12.36
C ALA A 490 6.11 2.54 12.71
N GLY A 491 6.43 2.76 13.98
CA GLY A 491 7.43 3.74 14.37
C GLY A 491 8.85 3.36 13.93
N ALA A 492 9.66 4.33 13.47
CA ALA A 492 11.02 4.11 12.97
C ALA A 492 11.93 3.37 13.97
N SER A 493 11.73 3.60 15.28
CA SER A 493 12.46 2.91 16.36
C SER A 493 12.18 1.40 16.42
N ILE A 494 11.04 0.96 15.93
CA ILE A 494 10.60 -0.44 15.95
C ILE A 494 10.84 -1.08 14.57
N LEU A 495 10.56 -0.36 13.49
CA LEU A 495 10.71 -0.85 12.12
C LEU A 495 12.16 -1.21 11.75
N LYS A 496 13.16 -0.71 12.46
CA LYS A 496 14.56 -1.15 12.29
C LYS A 496 14.78 -2.64 12.53
N TYR A 497 13.85 -3.32 13.23
CA TYR A 497 13.91 -4.76 13.49
C TYR A 497 13.10 -5.59 12.49
N ILE A 498 12.56 -4.97 11.44
CA ILE A 498 11.63 -5.64 10.50
C ILE A 498 12.21 -6.92 9.89
N SER A 499 13.51 -6.97 9.68
CA SER A 499 14.24 -8.14 9.15
C SER A 499 14.70 -9.12 10.22
N ASN A 500 14.58 -8.74 11.52
CA ASN A 500 14.92 -9.58 12.67
C ASN A 500 13.65 -10.07 13.35
N ILE A 501 13.08 -11.13 12.83
CA ILE A 501 11.78 -11.64 13.26
C ILE A 501 11.71 -11.92 14.78
N PRO A 502 12.72 -12.56 15.43
CA PRO A 502 12.69 -12.78 16.88
C PRO A 502 12.67 -11.48 17.71
N GLU A 503 13.42 -10.47 17.30
CA GLU A 503 13.42 -9.16 17.98
C GLU A 503 12.13 -8.40 17.71
N PHE A 504 11.66 -8.40 16.47
CA PHE A 504 10.44 -7.71 16.06
C PHE A 504 9.20 -8.28 16.75
N ALA A 505 9.14 -9.60 16.98
CA ALA A 505 8.05 -10.26 17.68
C ALA A 505 7.83 -9.75 19.12
N LYS A 506 8.85 -9.17 19.76
CA LYS A 506 8.74 -8.56 21.10
C LYS A 506 7.81 -7.34 21.14
N TYR A 507 7.51 -6.75 19.98
CA TYR A 507 6.68 -5.54 19.85
C TYR A 507 5.24 -5.85 19.42
N THR A 508 4.88 -7.13 19.28
CA THR A 508 3.52 -7.55 18.90
C THR A 508 2.51 -7.07 19.94
N PHE A 509 1.54 -6.27 19.50
CA PHE A 509 0.51 -5.63 20.33
C PHE A 509 1.03 -4.74 21.47
N CYS A 510 2.29 -4.27 21.42
CA CYS A 510 2.94 -3.59 22.56
C CYS A 510 2.22 -2.31 23.01
N TYR A 511 1.45 -1.65 22.15
CA TYR A 511 0.63 -0.48 22.51
C TYR A 511 -0.81 -0.83 22.88
N THR A 512 -1.32 -1.96 22.38
CA THR A 512 -2.67 -2.43 22.64
C THR A 512 -2.74 -3.24 23.93
N ASP A 513 -1.76 -4.12 24.13
CA ASP A 513 -1.63 -5.00 25.29
C ASP A 513 -0.16 -5.32 25.56
N PRO A 514 0.54 -4.56 26.40
CA PRO A 514 1.96 -4.76 26.69
C PRO A 514 2.32 -6.17 27.21
N ASP A 515 1.39 -6.88 27.83
CA ASP A 515 1.61 -8.22 28.39
C ASP A 515 1.37 -9.35 27.36
N PHE A 516 0.95 -9.02 26.15
CA PHE A 516 0.59 -10.00 25.10
C PHE A 516 1.72 -11.00 24.85
N VAL A 517 2.92 -10.52 24.60
CA VAL A 517 4.08 -11.36 24.21
C VAL A 517 4.41 -12.38 25.31
N ASP A 518 4.47 -11.92 26.56
CA ASP A 518 4.78 -12.79 27.68
C ASP A 518 3.65 -13.80 27.94
N ARG A 519 2.40 -13.39 27.76
CA ARG A 519 1.24 -14.27 27.88
C ARG A 519 1.23 -15.32 26.78
N ALA A 520 1.46 -14.92 25.52
CA ALA A 520 1.53 -15.83 24.38
C ALA A 520 2.64 -16.88 24.54
N ARG A 521 3.84 -16.46 24.97
CA ARG A 521 4.97 -17.37 25.24
C ARG A 521 4.66 -18.36 26.36
N ARG A 522 4.00 -17.93 27.42
CA ARG A 522 3.58 -18.86 28.50
C ARG A 522 2.55 -19.87 28.05
N MET A 523 1.61 -19.47 27.17
CA MET A 523 0.59 -20.37 26.62
C MET A 523 1.18 -21.36 25.61
N GLY A 524 2.17 -20.94 24.84
CA GLY A 524 2.79 -21.72 23.76
C GLY A 524 1.89 -21.92 22.54
N HIS A 525 0.60 -22.16 22.74
CA HIS A 525 -0.45 -22.23 21.71
C HIS A 525 -1.61 -21.35 22.12
N SER A 526 -2.05 -20.51 21.18
CA SER A 526 -3.05 -19.49 21.51
C SER A 526 -3.96 -19.13 20.34
N ILE A 527 -5.07 -18.48 20.66
CA ILE A 527 -6.06 -17.97 19.72
C ILE A 527 -6.31 -16.50 20.04
N ILE A 528 -6.41 -15.68 18.98
CA ILE A 528 -6.85 -14.28 19.10
C ILE A 528 -8.35 -14.22 18.75
N VAL A 529 -9.11 -13.42 19.48
CA VAL A 529 -10.51 -13.12 19.16
C VAL A 529 -10.63 -11.65 18.78
N GLY A 530 -11.18 -11.36 17.60
CA GLY A 530 -11.35 -10.01 17.04
C GLY A 530 -12.81 -9.65 16.73
N GLY A 531 -13.08 -8.36 16.63
CA GLY A 531 -14.35 -7.83 16.17
C GLY A 531 -14.44 -7.73 14.64
N GLU A 532 -15.14 -6.70 14.14
CA GLU A 532 -15.26 -6.44 12.70
C GLU A 532 -13.97 -5.86 12.12
N ASN A 533 -13.71 -6.17 10.82
CA ASN A 533 -12.64 -5.58 10.02
C ASN A 533 -11.24 -5.73 10.66
N TYR A 534 -10.93 -6.92 11.16
CA TYR A 534 -9.63 -7.22 11.77
C TYR A 534 -8.50 -7.16 10.74
N GLY A 535 -7.41 -6.47 11.08
CA GLY A 535 -6.21 -6.35 10.25
C GLY A 535 -6.28 -5.23 9.18
N GLN A 536 -7.10 -4.20 9.39
CA GLN A 536 -7.17 -3.04 8.50
C GLN A 536 -5.80 -2.34 8.37
N GLY A 537 -5.48 -1.81 7.19
CA GLY A 537 -4.33 -0.91 7.00
C GLY A 537 -3.31 -1.41 5.99
N SER A 538 -2.03 -1.56 6.40
CA SER A 538 -0.91 -1.81 5.49
C SER A 538 -0.80 -3.28 5.06
N SER A 539 -0.05 -3.52 3.97
CA SER A 539 0.26 -4.86 3.46
C SER A 539 1.33 -5.62 4.27
N ARG A 540 1.70 -5.12 5.45
CA ARG A 540 2.73 -5.75 6.30
C ARG A 540 2.28 -7.13 6.79
N GLU A 541 2.86 -8.15 6.21
CA GLU A 541 2.61 -9.55 6.57
C GLU A 541 3.18 -9.94 7.94
N HIS A 542 4.09 -9.14 8.50
CA HIS A 542 4.55 -9.26 9.89
C HIS A 542 3.39 -9.24 10.88
N ALA A 543 2.29 -8.57 10.57
CA ALA A 543 1.08 -8.58 11.39
C ALA A 543 0.42 -9.98 11.49
N ALA A 544 0.74 -10.89 10.57
CA ALA A 544 0.36 -12.31 10.66
C ALA A 544 1.54 -13.19 11.12
N MET A 545 2.75 -12.94 10.58
CA MET A 545 3.93 -13.73 10.86
C MET A 545 4.35 -13.68 12.35
N LEU A 546 4.35 -12.50 12.97
CA LEU A 546 4.84 -12.38 14.34
C LEU A 546 3.90 -13.04 15.37
N PRO A 547 2.56 -12.90 15.30
CA PRO A 547 1.65 -13.73 16.08
C PRO A 547 1.87 -15.24 15.85
N MET A 548 2.12 -15.69 14.61
CA MET A 548 2.46 -17.09 14.32
C MET A 548 3.72 -17.53 15.06
N CYS A 549 4.79 -16.71 15.06
CA CYS A 549 6.02 -16.99 15.81
C CYS A 549 5.80 -17.07 17.32
N LEU A 550 4.78 -16.38 17.84
CA LEU A 550 4.40 -16.39 19.25
C LEU A 550 3.39 -17.50 19.59
N GLY A 551 3.12 -18.42 18.66
CA GLY A 551 2.28 -19.59 18.89
C GLY A 551 0.78 -19.35 18.64
N VAL A 552 0.40 -18.27 17.93
CA VAL A 552 -1.00 -18.07 17.53
C VAL A 552 -1.35 -19.08 16.43
N GLU A 553 -2.38 -19.89 16.67
CA GLU A 553 -2.86 -20.95 15.76
C GLU A 553 -4.04 -20.50 14.90
N ALA A 554 -4.90 -19.67 15.47
CA ALA A 554 -6.08 -19.15 14.79
C ALA A 554 -6.38 -17.73 15.25
N VAL A 555 -7.05 -16.99 14.40
CA VAL A 555 -7.79 -15.79 14.75
C VAL A 555 -9.26 -16.09 14.50
N ILE A 556 -10.16 -15.76 15.44
CA ILE A 556 -11.61 -15.87 15.25
C ILE A 556 -12.17 -14.46 15.32
N ALA A 557 -12.72 -13.95 14.23
CA ALA A 557 -13.19 -12.57 14.14
C ALA A 557 -14.60 -12.49 13.53
N LYS A 558 -15.27 -11.34 13.67
CA LYS A 558 -16.55 -11.08 12.98
C LYS A 558 -16.33 -10.89 11.48
N SER A 559 -15.22 -10.23 11.07
CA SER A 559 -14.80 -10.06 9.68
C SER A 559 -13.33 -9.63 9.60
N TYR A 560 -12.74 -9.68 8.39
CA TYR A 560 -11.32 -9.37 8.14
C TYR A 560 -11.16 -8.34 7.04
N ALA A 561 -10.08 -7.55 7.14
CA ALA A 561 -9.52 -6.83 6.01
C ALA A 561 -8.86 -7.81 5.01
N ARG A 562 -9.06 -7.59 3.70
CA ARG A 562 -8.66 -8.50 2.63
C ARG A 562 -7.19 -8.94 2.73
N ILE A 563 -6.25 -8.00 2.67
CA ILE A 563 -4.81 -8.31 2.64
C ILE A 563 -4.37 -9.07 3.89
N HIS A 564 -4.91 -8.71 5.05
CA HIS A 564 -4.53 -9.38 6.29
C HIS A 564 -5.07 -10.82 6.36
N LYS A 565 -6.28 -11.07 5.84
CA LYS A 565 -6.82 -12.43 5.71
C LYS A 565 -5.94 -13.31 4.82
N GLU A 566 -5.47 -12.78 3.69
CA GLU A 566 -4.51 -13.45 2.80
C GLU A 566 -3.19 -13.75 3.54
N ASN A 567 -2.67 -12.78 4.30
CA ASN A 567 -1.45 -12.99 5.08
C ASN A 567 -1.63 -14.07 6.16
N LEU A 568 -2.80 -14.18 6.80
CA LEU A 568 -3.06 -15.27 7.75
C LEU A 568 -2.99 -16.64 7.08
N PHE A 569 -3.55 -16.81 5.87
CA PHE A 569 -3.39 -18.04 5.08
C PHE A 569 -1.92 -18.33 4.77
N ASN A 570 -1.19 -17.31 4.33
CA ASN A 570 0.22 -17.43 3.96
C ASN A 570 1.11 -17.93 5.11
N TYR A 571 0.76 -17.56 6.36
CA TYR A 571 1.50 -17.99 7.55
C TYR A 571 0.82 -19.14 8.31
N GLY A 572 -0.15 -19.82 7.71
CA GLY A 572 -0.79 -21.00 8.27
C GLY A 572 -1.61 -20.72 9.54
N ILE A 573 -2.04 -19.48 9.78
CA ILE A 573 -2.98 -19.12 10.84
C ILE A 573 -4.40 -19.23 10.30
N LEU A 574 -5.28 -19.95 11.01
CA LEU A 574 -6.67 -20.13 10.61
C LEU A 574 -7.46 -18.81 10.78
N PRO A 575 -7.91 -18.13 9.69
CA PRO A 575 -8.76 -16.94 9.80
C PRO A 575 -10.23 -17.34 9.83
N LEU A 576 -10.73 -17.63 11.01
CA LEU A 576 -12.09 -18.12 11.25
C LEU A 576 -13.07 -16.97 11.47
N ILE A 577 -14.29 -17.10 10.96
CA ILE A 577 -15.36 -16.12 11.13
C ILE A 577 -16.46 -16.74 12.01
N PHE A 578 -16.98 -15.99 12.97
CA PHE A 578 -18.15 -16.43 13.75
C PHE A 578 -19.34 -16.67 12.81
N GLU A 579 -19.94 -17.86 12.85
CA GLU A 579 -21.19 -18.13 12.11
C GLU A 579 -22.33 -17.24 12.60
N ASP A 580 -22.45 -17.11 13.93
CA ASP A 580 -23.30 -16.12 14.58
C ASP A 580 -22.41 -15.02 15.20
N PRO A 581 -22.44 -13.77 14.69
CA PRO A 581 -21.65 -12.68 15.26
C PRO A 581 -21.87 -12.43 16.75
N ALA A 582 -23.02 -12.86 17.32
CA ALA A 582 -23.32 -12.74 18.74
C ALA A 582 -22.47 -13.70 19.60
N ASP A 583 -21.88 -14.73 19.02
CA ASP A 583 -20.96 -15.65 19.71
C ASP A 583 -19.69 -14.97 20.19
N TYR A 584 -19.29 -13.86 19.54
CA TYR A 584 -18.18 -13.03 20.00
C TYR A 584 -18.34 -12.59 21.47
N GLU A 585 -19.55 -12.21 21.87
CA GLU A 585 -19.81 -11.74 23.24
C GLU A 585 -19.72 -12.87 24.26
N LYS A 586 -19.89 -14.12 23.85
CA LYS A 586 -19.84 -15.31 24.71
C LYS A 586 -18.42 -15.71 25.10
N LEU A 587 -17.40 -15.30 24.35
CA LEU A 587 -15.99 -15.64 24.61
C LEU A 587 -15.31 -14.58 25.48
N GLN A 588 -14.39 -15.02 26.31
CA GLN A 588 -13.59 -14.16 27.20
C GLN A 588 -12.09 -14.45 27.04
N GLN A 589 -11.26 -13.43 27.21
CA GLN A 589 -9.82 -13.62 27.26
C GLN A 589 -9.46 -14.58 28.40
N GLY A 590 -8.63 -15.58 28.09
CA GLY A 590 -8.28 -16.65 29.02
C GLY A 590 -9.13 -17.91 28.88
N ASP A 591 -10.29 -17.88 28.18
CA ASP A 591 -11.06 -19.10 27.88
C ASP A 591 -10.17 -20.08 27.10
N ARG A 592 -10.25 -21.37 27.45
CA ARG A 592 -9.61 -22.46 26.69
C ARG A 592 -10.55 -22.91 25.60
N LEU A 593 -10.06 -22.91 24.35
CA LEU A 593 -10.79 -23.37 23.18
C LEU A 593 -10.21 -24.69 22.68
N VAL A 594 -11.09 -25.61 22.29
CA VAL A 594 -10.72 -26.88 21.64
C VAL A 594 -11.42 -26.98 20.29
N LEU A 595 -10.62 -27.17 19.25
CA LEU A 595 -11.06 -27.46 17.89
C LEU A 595 -10.54 -28.84 17.54
N GLU A 596 -11.43 -29.79 17.31
CA GLU A 596 -11.09 -31.17 16.92
C GLU A 596 -11.25 -31.37 15.42
N ASN A 597 -10.58 -32.38 14.85
CA ASN A 597 -10.65 -32.74 13.43
C ASN A 597 -10.38 -31.51 12.52
N VAL A 598 -9.38 -30.71 12.86
CA VAL A 598 -9.08 -29.44 12.19
C VAL A 598 -8.85 -29.61 10.70
N PRO A 599 -8.10 -30.62 10.20
CA PRO A 599 -7.91 -30.82 8.76
C PRO A 599 -9.23 -31.07 8.00
N GLU A 600 -10.15 -31.86 8.57
CA GLU A 600 -11.48 -32.08 7.99
C GLU A 600 -12.32 -30.81 8.01
N GLY A 601 -12.27 -30.06 9.11
CA GLY A 601 -12.95 -28.76 9.26
C GLY A 601 -12.46 -27.73 8.23
N ILE A 602 -11.15 -27.68 7.95
CA ILE A 602 -10.58 -26.83 6.89
C ILE A 602 -11.16 -27.22 5.53
N ARG A 603 -11.16 -28.53 5.20
CA ARG A 603 -11.72 -29.00 3.92
C ARG A 603 -13.21 -28.68 3.78
N ALA A 604 -13.96 -28.87 4.89
CA ALA A 604 -15.40 -28.58 4.93
C ALA A 604 -15.73 -27.07 4.96
N GLY A 605 -14.76 -26.22 5.33
CA GLY A 605 -14.97 -24.78 5.49
C GLY A 605 -15.71 -24.42 6.79
N ARG A 606 -15.74 -25.32 7.76
CA ARG A 606 -16.49 -25.17 9.03
C ARG A 606 -15.79 -25.92 10.15
N LEU A 607 -15.64 -25.27 11.30
CA LEU A 607 -15.02 -25.86 12.49
C LEU A 607 -15.94 -25.67 13.70
N THR A 608 -16.01 -26.71 14.52
CA THR A 608 -16.65 -26.65 15.84
C THR A 608 -15.63 -26.15 16.86
N VAL A 609 -15.99 -25.14 17.63
CA VAL A 609 -15.16 -24.56 18.69
C VAL A 609 -15.86 -24.81 20.02
N THR A 610 -15.20 -25.53 20.91
CA THR A 610 -15.71 -25.82 22.27
C THR A 610 -14.96 -25.02 23.33
N VAL A 611 -15.67 -24.57 24.35
CA VAL A 611 -15.13 -24.00 25.59
C VAL A 611 -15.46 -24.98 26.72
N PRO A 612 -14.59 -25.99 26.99
CA PRO A 612 -14.93 -27.12 27.88
C PRO A 612 -15.35 -26.68 29.27
N GLU A 613 -14.66 -25.70 29.86
CA GLU A 613 -14.89 -25.23 31.22
C GLU A 613 -16.26 -24.55 31.38
N ARG A 614 -16.89 -24.13 30.27
CA ARG A 614 -18.20 -23.43 30.27
C ARG A 614 -19.30 -24.24 29.60
N GLY A 615 -18.98 -25.43 29.08
CA GLY A 615 -19.95 -26.25 28.33
C GLY A 615 -20.52 -25.52 27.10
N LEU A 616 -19.77 -24.55 26.52
CA LEU A 616 -20.19 -23.76 25.39
C LEU A 616 -19.61 -24.37 24.09
N THR A 617 -20.46 -24.50 23.09
CA THR A 617 -20.06 -24.91 21.75
C THR A 617 -20.57 -23.89 20.75
N LEU A 618 -19.72 -23.47 19.80
CA LEU A 618 -20.05 -22.54 18.74
C LEU A 618 -19.44 -23.02 17.41
N THR A 619 -19.89 -22.46 16.32
CA THR A 619 -19.39 -22.77 14.98
C THR A 619 -18.62 -21.59 14.42
N ALA A 620 -17.45 -21.87 13.85
CA ALA A 620 -16.68 -20.92 13.08
C ALA A 620 -16.59 -21.35 11.61
N VAL A 621 -16.70 -20.39 10.70
CA VAL A 621 -16.68 -20.59 9.25
C VAL A 621 -15.30 -20.20 8.72
N LEU A 622 -14.77 -20.99 7.80
CA LEU A 622 -13.55 -20.71 7.06
C LEU A 622 -13.92 -20.38 5.61
N GLU A 623 -13.96 -19.09 5.29
CA GLU A 623 -14.12 -18.62 3.91
C GLU A 623 -12.76 -18.64 3.20
N ALA A 624 -12.46 -19.73 2.54
CA ALA A 624 -11.18 -19.98 1.88
C ALA A 624 -11.39 -20.69 0.55
N SER A 625 -10.59 -20.35 -0.46
CA SER A 625 -10.50 -21.14 -1.69
C SER A 625 -9.85 -22.51 -1.41
N ASP A 626 -9.96 -23.44 -2.36
CA ASP A 626 -9.27 -24.74 -2.21
C ASP A 626 -7.75 -24.59 -2.15
N TYR A 627 -7.20 -23.56 -2.80
CA TYR A 627 -5.80 -23.22 -2.69
C TYR A 627 -5.43 -22.78 -1.26
N ASP A 628 -6.18 -21.83 -0.66
CA ASP A 628 -5.94 -21.34 0.70
C ASP A 628 -6.07 -22.47 1.73
N LYS A 629 -7.05 -23.37 1.54
CA LYS A 629 -7.20 -24.57 2.38
C LYS A 629 -5.95 -25.45 2.32
N ASN A 630 -5.37 -25.64 1.12
CA ASN A 630 -4.13 -26.39 0.96
C ASN A 630 -2.95 -25.70 1.64
N LEU A 631 -2.83 -24.37 1.54
CA LEU A 631 -1.81 -23.61 2.28
C LEU A 631 -1.91 -23.85 3.78
N LEU A 632 -3.11 -23.75 4.35
CA LEU A 632 -3.34 -24.01 5.77
C LEU A 632 -2.95 -25.43 6.17
N LEU A 633 -3.36 -26.44 5.38
CA LEU A 633 -3.02 -27.85 5.64
C LEU A 633 -1.51 -28.11 5.60
N GLU A 634 -0.78 -27.41 4.73
CA GLU A 634 0.66 -27.52 4.60
C GLU A 634 1.47 -26.69 5.60
N GLY A 635 0.79 -25.81 6.38
CA GLY A 635 1.41 -24.91 7.35
C GLY A 635 1.91 -23.60 6.76
N GLY A 636 1.31 -23.18 5.63
CA GLY A 636 1.54 -21.90 4.99
C GLY A 636 2.20 -21.96 3.61
N ALA A 637 2.21 -20.81 2.96
CA ALA A 637 2.66 -20.65 1.57
C ALA A 637 4.15 -20.95 1.39
N LEU A 638 5.00 -20.65 2.36
CA LEU A 638 6.43 -20.93 2.28
C LEU A 638 6.72 -22.43 2.12
N ASN A 639 5.99 -23.28 2.86
CA ASN A 639 6.08 -24.75 2.73
C ASN A 639 5.57 -25.23 1.37
N HIS A 640 4.48 -24.62 0.90
CA HIS A 640 3.90 -24.93 -0.40
C HIS A 640 4.90 -24.63 -1.54
N LEU A 641 5.46 -23.41 -1.54
CA LEU A 641 6.47 -23.00 -2.52
C LEU A 641 7.71 -23.88 -2.50
N ALA A 642 8.23 -24.21 -1.32
CA ALA A 642 9.39 -25.09 -1.20
C ALA A 642 9.15 -26.47 -1.81
N LYS A 643 7.91 -26.98 -1.78
CA LYS A 643 7.53 -28.24 -2.46
C LYS A 643 7.49 -28.07 -3.97
N LEU A 644 7.01 -26.92 -4.48
CA LEU A 644 6.93 -26.63 -5.91
C LEU A 644 8.33 -26.48 -6.53
N GLN A 645 9.27 -25.82 -5.84
CA GLN A 645 10.65 -25.64 -6.32
C GLN A 645 11.47 -26.96 -6.35
N LYS A 646 11.05 -28.00 -5.63
CA LYS A 646 11.70 -29.34 -5.63
C LYS A 646 11.18 -30.26 -6.74
N ARG A 647 10.12 -29.89 -7.43
CA ARG A 647 9.54 -30.62 -8.58
C ARG A 647 10.13 -30.11 -9.88
#